data_230dc18f30ed9b7ce4307a6707f3eabf
#
_entry.id   230dc18f30ed9b7ce4307a6707f3eabf
#
_cell.length_a   1.000
_cell.length_b   1.000
_cell.length_c   1.000
_cell.angle_alpha   90.00
_cell.angle_beta   90.00
_cell.angle_gamma   90.00
#
_symmetry.space_group_name_H-M   'P 1'
#
loop_
_entity.id
_entity.type
_entity.pdbx_description
1 polymer ?
#
loop_
_entity_poly.entity_id
_entity_poly.type
_entity_poly.pdbx_seq_one_letter_code
_entity_poly.pdbx_strand_id
1 'polypeptide(L)'
;MKYLCIALLSLVVFSSFAQTGTSRTAMVKGKVRKEGGEGVSFATIRLNKTDIAVLSDAEGFFELKNIPFGEYEVLVTSLEIQPKSFGIVVNRRLHELSVDVLPQSGIDLDEVKVTGKTEKKEIETKGFAVAVIETKEASLRNLNTNELLDRTVGVRVRQNGGVGSRVEYNLNGMSGSAVGLFLDGIELSTYGSSFNLNNIPPAMIERIEVYKGVLPAHLSGDYVGGAINVVLKKDASQNNVTVAASYGSFNTFQSDLSGSYRNMKNGFTTRVSGFYTYTDNSYTTWGKFSKFVHANRTLERYYRAKRFNDTYKSLGGRFEVGFTNVKWADLFFLGYNISDTYSEIPHGTTMARPYVGRFAEYDAHVFTLNYNKNNFLVKGMALNVNAVRSYRGTFVQDTVGQMYNWDGNPRMLIRNGVEIPVPPIAGMGQQGPKSITDINRRITNMRTNLAYTIASGHRISLNHKMETTDRDDNDLLKPVNKDLVTTSNIMNNIIAANYESQILNNKLRTNLMAKYTINRTIQTKPEIITEGDVTIIKRNKNRTVNNNRGYGATVSYNVIPLLYIIGSTENSYVVATEAQLYGDPDNNILENPGLVPEKNINYNIGFRYGAVNIGKHKLTLYGSTFWRNGFNKISLRAVENQIVQGRESDGDIEFTKYINLGKTQSRGFEGEIIYIYDNKLNALFNFSKFNSLFKQEYDEKGKPHDLYDLQLPNEPFFTINGSVQYRLNNVFQKSSILNIYYNAGYVAPFSTVWMASEWFTTPTQFYHDIGSSYRLPNGKMVVSLDLKNALNAEIYDNFGVQKPGRSISVKLNYTISKFL
;
A
#
# COMPACT_ATOMS: atom_id res chain seq x y z
N MET A 1 -31.27 -25.62 -19.08
CA MET A 1 -31.42 -24.55 -18.09
C MET A 1 -32.73 -24.51 -17.32
N LYS A 2 -33.80 -25.19 -17.71
CA LYS A 2 -35.08 -25.25 -16.95
C LYS A 2 -35.09 -26.28 -15.80
N TYR A 3 -34.20 -27.25 -15.77
CA TYR A 3 -34.15 -28.31 -14.76
C TYR A 3 -33.18 -28.00 -13.60
N LEU A 4 -32.31 -26.99 -13.72
CA LEU A 4 -31.38 -26.58 -12.66
C LEU A 4 -32.05 -25.67 -11.63
N CYS A 5 -33.09 -24.92 -12.00
CA CYS A 5 -33.86 -24.08 -11.07
C CYS A 5 -34.84 -24.86 -10.18
N ILE A 6 -35.28 -26.05 -10.64
CA ILE A 6 -36.22 -26.89 -9.86
C ILE A 6 -35.47 -27.72 -8.81
N ALA A 7 -34.19 -28.08 -9.05
CA ALA A 7 -33.35 -28.76 -8.05
C ALA A 7 -32.88 -27.84 -6.93
N LEU A 8 -32.81 -26.51 -7.13
CA LEU A 8 -32.47 -25.53 -6.07
C LEU A 8 -33.70 -25.13 -5.22
N LEU A 9 -34.92 -25.28 -5.73
CA LEU A 9 -36.16 -24.99 -4.97
C LEU A 9 -36.62 -26.16 -4.09
N SER A 10 -36.20 -27.39 -4.34
CA SER A 10 -36.56 -28.57 -3.54
C SER A 10 -35.69 -28.82 -2.31
N LEU A 11 -34.64 -28.03 -2.08
CA LEU A 11 -33.77 -28.13 -0.91
C LEU A 11 -34.13 -27.20 0.24
N VAL A 12 -35.18 -26.39 0.14
CA VAL A 12 -35.58 -25.36 1.11
C VAL A 12 -36.76 -25.79 2.01
N VAL A 13 -37.30 -27.02 1.88
CA VAL A 13 -38.53 -27.40 2.59
C VAL A 13 -38.28 -28.53 3.60
N PHE A 14 -37.13 -28.61 4.26
CA PHE A 14 -37.04 -29.47 5.45
C PHE A 14 -36.19 -28.81 6.54
N SER A 15 -36.82 -28.08 7.41
CA SER A 15 -36.52 -28.01 8.87
C SER A 15 -37.24 -26.83 9.52
N SER A 16 -38.41 -27.09 10.05
CA SER A 16 -39.02 -26.18 11.03
C SER A 16 -39.74 -27.00 12.08
N PHE A 17 -39.00 -27.52 13.03
CA PHE A 17 -39.51 -27.78 14.35
C PHE A 17 -38.44 -27.35 15.37
N ALA A 18 -38.42 -26.07 15.70
CA ALA A 18 -37.70 -25.57 16.86
C ALA A 18 -38.70 -25.61 18.05
N GLN A 19 -38.41 -26.45 18.98
CA GLN A 19 -39.04 -26.41 20.33
C GLN A 19 -38.69 -25.06 20.95
N THR A 20 -39.66 -24.22 21.19
CA THR A 20 -39.56 -23.01 22.00
C THR A 20 -39.56 -23.44 23.48
N GLY A 21 -38.38 -23.81 23.98
CA GLY A 21 -38.12 -23.78 25.39
C GLY A 21 -38.14 -22.32 25.86
N THR A 22 -39.04 -21.93 26.72
CA THR A 22 -39.02 -20.65 27.43
C THR A 22 -37.77 -20.57 28.31
N SER A 23 -36.65 -20.13 27.80
CA SER A 23 -35.46 -19.89 28.60
C SER A 23 -35.78 -18.73 29.56
N ARG A 24 -35.71 -18.99 30.87
CA ARG A 24 -35.79 -17.96 31.88
C ARG A 24 -34.59 -17.03 31.70
N THR A 25 -34.84 -15.76 31.40
CA THR A 25 -33.81 -14.76 31.27
C THR A 25 -33.79 -13.81 32.46
N ALA A 26 -32.62 -13.30 32.76
CA ALA A 26 -32.34 -12.37 33.85
C ALA A 26 -31.80 -11.05 33.31
N MET A 27 -31.76 -10.10 34.22
CA MET A 27 -31.12 -8.80 34.04
C MET A 27 -30.01 -8.67 35.09
N VAL A 28 -28.83 -8.26 34.70
CA VAL A 28 -27.71 -7.95 35.61
C VAL A 28 -27.41 -6.46 35.49
N LYS A 29 -27.61 -5.75 36.61
CA LYS A 29 -27.27 -4.33 36.75
C LYS A 29 -26.09 -4.18 37.67
N GLY A 30 -25.34 -3.11 37.50
CA GLY A 30 -24.25 -2.85 38.41
C GLY A 30 -23.56 -1.51 38.19
N LYS A 31 -22.55 -1.32 39.02
CA LYS A 31 -21.67 -0.16 38.93
C LYS A 31 -20.23 -0.59 38.94
N VAL A 32 -19.43 -0.15 37.98
CA VAL A 32 -17.97 -0.29 37.98
C VAL A 32 -17.35 0.96 38.61
N ARG A 33 -16.53 0.81 39.65
CA ARG A 33 -15.90 1.92 40.39
C ARG A 33 -14.45 1.60 40.72
N LYS A 34 -13.63 2.65 40.74
CA LYS A 34 -12.23 2.58 41.23
C LYS A 34 -12.19 2.47 42.76
N GLU A 35 -11.08 1.96 43.27
CA GLU A 35 -10.77 2.10 44.72
C GLU A 35 -10.71 3.60 45.08
N GLY A 36 -11.72 4.09 45.75
CA GLY A 36 -11.95 5.52 46.01
C GLY A 36 -13.35 6.00 45.66
N GLY A 37 -14.19 5.11 45.05
CA GLY A 37 -15.62 5.32 44.84
C GLY A 37 -16.00 6.01 43.50
N GLU A 38 -15.03 6.48 42.74
CA GLU A 38 -15.24 7.09 41.42
C GLU A 38 -15.73 6.05 40.42
N GLY A 39 -16.82 6.33 39.66
CA GLY A 39 -17.33 5.47 38.61
C GLY A 39 -16.38 5.38 37.42
N VAL A 40 -16.25 4.21 36.81
CA VAL A 40 -15.48 4.02 35.59
C VAL A 40 -16.37 4.18 34.39
N SER A 41 -16.19 5.28 33.68
CA SER A 41 -16.98 5.57 32.48
C SER A 41 -16.59 4.68 31.31
N PHE A 42 -17.58 4.22 30.56
CA PHE A 42 -17.41 3.44 29.32
C PHE A 42 -16.53 2.19 29.46
N ALA A 43 -16.53 1.56 30.62
CA ALA A 43 -15.95 0.24 30.78
C ALA A 43 -16.76 -0.80 29.99
N THR A 44 -16.12 -1.71 29.30
CA THR A 44 -16.76 -2.84 28.64
C THR A 44 -16.98 -3.95 29.65
N ILE A 45 -18.23 -4.33 29.87
CA ILE A 45 -18.65 -5.46 30.71
C ILE A 45 -19.13 -6.57 29.77
N ARG A 46 -18.42 -7.69 29.74
CA ARG A 46 -18.68 -8.82 28.84
C ARG A 46 -18.86 -10.11 29.63
N LEU A 47 -19.83 -10.92 29.18
CA LEU A 47 -19.96 -12.29 29.66
C LEU A 47 -19.15 -13.22 28.73
N ASN A 48 -18.10 -13.82 29.28
CA ASN A 48 -17.26 -14.75 28.54
C ASN A 48 -18.08 -15.96 28.04
N LYS A 49 -17.71 -16.47 26.85
CA LYS A 49 -18.42 -17.55 26.12
C LYS A 49 -19.80 -17.14 25.58
N THR A 50 -20.16 -15.87 25.60
CA THR A 50 -21.39 -15.33 25.00
C THR A 50 -21.09 -14.10 24.16
N ASP A 51 -22.06 -13.66 23.33
CA ASP A 51 -21.96 -12.40 22.58
C ASP A 51 -22.54 -11.21 23.35
N ILE A 52 -22.81 -11.40 24.67
CA ILE A 52 -23.44 -10.37 25.50
C ILE A 52 -22.35 -9.47 26.08
N ALA A 53 -22.39 -8.19 25.70
CA ALA A 53 -21.53 -7.15 26.25
C ALA A 53 -22.27 -5.82 26.32
N VAL A 54 -21.90 -4.96 27.28
CA VAL A 54 -22.43 -3.59 27.42
C VAL A 54 -21.31 -2.65 27.86
N LEU A 55 -21.47 -1.36 27.58
CA LEU A 55 -20.62 -0.32 28.13
C LEU A 55 -21.30 0.30 29.38
N SER A 56 -20.50 0.64 30.39
CA SER A 56 -20.99 1.47 31.49
C SER A 56 -21.26 2.90 31.01
N ASP A 57 -22.18 3.60 31.68
CA ASP A 57 -22.42 5.01 31.45
C ASP A 57 -21.28 5.91 32.03
N ALA A 58 -21.48 7.23 32.02
CA ALA A 58 -20.50 8.20 32.50
C ALA A 58 -20.23 8.07 34.02
N GLU A 59 -21.19 7.59 34.79
CA GLU A 59 -21.15 7.39 36.23
C GLU A 59 -20.73 5.97 36.62
N GLY A 60 -20.46 5.11 35.63
CA GLY A 60 -19.99 3.73 35.79
C GLY A 60 -21.11 2.68 35.89
N PHE A 61 -22.39 3.04 35.71
CA PHE A 61 -23.49 2.07 35.77
C PHE A 61 -23.61 1.29 34.45
N PHE A 62 -24.03 0.01 34.55
CA PHE A 62 -24.26 -0.84 33.41
C PHE A 62 -25.50 -1.74 33.59
N GLU A 63 -26.10 -2.20 32.50
CA GLU A 63 -27.24 -3.08 32.49
C GLU A 63 -27.13 -4.12 31.35
N LEU A 64 -26.98 -5.40 31.72
CA LEU A 64 -26.99 -6.54 30.81
C LEU A 64 -28.39 -7.17 30.81
N LYS A 65 -29.03 -7.27 29.66
CA LYS A 65 -30.43 -7.77 29.50
C LYS A 65 -30.46 -9.12 28.83
N ASN A 66 -31.55 -9.87 29.09
CA ASN A 66 -31.86 -11.14 28.43
C ASN A 66 -30.76 -12.21 28.62
N ILE A 67 -30.18 -12.28 29.80
CA ILE A 67 -29.15 -13.27 30.13
C ILE A 67 -29.86 -14.59 30.53
N PRO A 68 -29.63 -15.72 29.85
CA PRO A 68 -30.14 -17.03 30.30
C PRO A 68 -29.62 -17.36 31.69
N PHE A 69 -30.38 -18.13 32.47
CA PHE A 69 -29.90 -18.61 33.75
C PHE A 69 -28.70 -19.56 33.54
N GLY A 70 -27.65 -19.40 34.35
CA GLY A 70 -26.40 -20.15 34.20
C GLY A 70 -25.23 -19.51 34.94
N GLU A 71 -24.09 -20.17 34.84
CA GLU A 71 -22.83 -19.67 35.38
C GLU A 71 -22.07 -18.94 34.30
N TYR A 72 -21.59 -17.72 34.59
CA TYR A 72 -20.86 -16.89 33.69
C TYR A 72 -19.61 -16.32 34.33
N GLU A 73 -18.61 -16.09 33.53
CA GLU A 73 -17.46 -15.28 33.87
C GLU A 73 -17.64 -13.88 33.29
N VAL A 74 -17.67 -12.89 34.16
CA VAL A 74 -17.76 -11.47 33.79
C VAL A 74 -16.36 -10.91 33.61
N LEU A 75 -16.06 -10.33 32.44
CA LEU A 75 -14.84 -9.59 32.19
C LEU A 75 -15.17 -8.10 32.10
N VAL A 76 -14.50 -7.29 32.91
CA VAL A 76 -14.59 -5.83 32.92
C VAL A 76 -13.27 -5.25 32.42
N THR A 77 -13.33 -4.45 31.37
CA THR A 77 -12.14 -3.81 30.76
C THR A 77 -12.39 -2.35 30.46
N SER A 78 -11.39 -1.52 30.69
CA SER A 78 -11.33 -0.10 30.25
C SER A 78 -9.87 0.32 30.21
N LEU A 79 -9.57 1.42 29.49
CA LEU A 79 -8.24 2.00 29.46
C LEU A 79 -7.79 2.63 30.78
N GLU A 80 -8.73 2.85 31.69
CA GLU A 80 -8.47 3.52 32.97
C GLU A 80 -8.26 2.56 34.13
N ILE A 81 -8.49 1.27 33.92
CA ILE A 81 -8.49 0.25 34.99
C ILE A 81 -7.72 -0.99 34.55
N GLN A 82 -7.22 -1.71 35.54
CA GLN A 82 -6.73 -3.06 35.32
C GLN A 82 -7.91 -3.99 34.97
N PRO A 83 -7.80 -4.85 33.93
CA PRO A 83 -8.84 -5.82 33.59
C PRO A 83 -9.20 -6.70 34.78
N LYS A 84 -10.49 -6.86 35.08
CA LYS A 84 -10.98 -7.72 36.18
C LYS A 84 -11.92 -8.78 35.64
N SER A 85 -11.64 -10.03 35.96
CA SER A 85 -12.51 -11.15 35.65
C SER A 85 -12.99 -11.81 36.94
N PHE A 86 -14.28 -12.18 36.98
CA PHE A 86 -14.88 -12.89 38.12
C PHE A 86 -16.13 -13.70 37.71
N GLY A 87 -16.41 -14.78 38.44
CA GLY A 87 -17.57 -15.63 38.18
C GLY A 87 -18.86 -15.08 38.79
N ILE A 88 -19.98 -15.21 38.07
CA ILE A 88 -21.34 -14.98 38.60
C ILE A 88 -22.26 -16.14 38.27
N VAL A 89 -23.20 -16.43 39.21
CA VAL A 89 -24.27 -17.40 38.98
C VAL A 89 -25.57 -16.66 38.80
N VAL A 90 -26.12 -16.67 37.56
CA VAL A 90 -27.39 -16.03 37.22
C VAL A 90 -28.53 -17.03 37.46
N ASN A 91 -29.19 -16.94 38.60
CA ASN A 91 -30.26 -17.87 39.04
C ASN A 91 -31.56 -17.16 39.45
N ARG A 92 -31.65 -15.83 39.34
CA ARG A 92 -32.81 -15.01 39.63
C ARG A 92 -32.98 -13.90 38.57
N ARG A 93 -34.18 -13.31 38.48
CA ARG A 93 -34.54 -12.33 37.40
C ARG A 93 -33.74 -11.01 37.43
N LEU A 94 -33.24 -10.61 38.60
CA LEU A 94 -32.45 -9.41 38.78
C LEU A 94 -31.22 -9.71 39.63
N HIS A 95 -30.03 -9.38 39.15
CA HIS A 95 -28.77 -9.39 39.88
C HIS A 95 -28.19 -7.98 39.92
N GLU A 96 -27.77 -7.54 41.10
CA GLU A 96 -27.05 -6.29 41.30
C GLU A 96 -25.59 -6.58 41.62
N LEU A 97 -24.68 -5.94 40.91
CA LEU A 97 -23.24 -6.12 41.03
C LEU A 97 -22.55 -4.77 41.34
N SER A 98 -21.64 -4.78 42.29
CA SER A 98 -20.66 -3.72 42.49
C SER A 98 -19.29 -4.26 42.13
N VAL A 99 -18.67 -3.65 41.16
CA VAL A 99 -17.37 -4.07 40.63
C VAL A 99 -16.32 -3.05 40.99
N ASP A 100 -15.56 -3.31 42.06
CA ASP A 100 -14.43 -2.44 42.39
C ASP A 100 -13.21 -2.86 41.58
N VAL A 101 -12.56 -1.90 40.93
CA VAL A 101 -11.44 -2.13 40.04
C VAL A 101 -10.27 -1.23 40.41
N LEU A 102 -9.06 -1.73 40.19
CA LEU A 102 -7.85 -0.96 40.43
C LEU A 102 -7.62 0.04 39.28
N PRO A 103 -7.26 1.28 39.56
CA PRO A 103 -6.86 2.21 38.52
C PRO A 103 -5.57 1.72 37.84
N GLN A 104 -5.47 1.96 36.56
CA GLN A 104 -4.26 1.65 35.80
C GLN A 104 -3.21 2.72 36.09
N SER A 105 -2.28 2.43 36.98
CA SER A 105 -1.14 3.30 37.28
C SER A 105 -0.10 3.19 36.16
N GLY A 106 -0.11 4.18 35.27
CA GLY A 106 0.77 4.24 34.09
C GLY A 106 0.28 3.36 32.94
N ILE A 107 0.37 3.87 31.73
CA ILE A 107 0.16 3.04 30.52
C ILE A 107 1.38 2.12 30.41
N ASP A 108 1.41 1.06 31.17
CA ASP A 108 2.17 -0.11 30.82
C ASP A 108 1.47 -0.72 29.60
N LEU A 109 2.20 -0.74 28.49
CA LEU A 109 1.79 -1.49 27.29
C LEU A 109 1.95 -3.01 27.55
N ASP A 110 1.69 -3.44 28.77
CA ASP A 110 1.60 -4.85 29.12
C ASP A 110 0.27 -5.40 28.60
N GLU A 111 0.44 -6.28 27.70
CA GLU A 111 -0.45 -7.30 27.16
C GLU A 111 -1.89 -7.22 27.67
N VAL A 112 -2.73 -6.52 26.92
CA VAL A 112 -4.17 -6.86 26.93
C VAL A 112 -4.23 -8.31 26.47
N LYS A 113 -4.43 -9.26 27.39
CA LYS A 113 -4.83 -10.63 27.07
C LYS A 113 -6.21 -10.56 26.43
N VAL A 114 -6.25 -10.17 25.17
CA VAL A 114 -7.43 -10.30 24.34
C VAL A 114 -7.58 -11.79 24.09
N THR A 115 -8.46 -12.44 24.82
CA THR A 115 -8.87 -13.84 24.60
C THR A 115 -9.65 -13.99 23.28
N GLY A 116 -9.96 -12.87 22.60
CA GLY A 116 -10.47 -12.82 21.23
C GLY A 116 -9.35 -12.86 20.20
N LYS A 117 -9.65 -13.26 18.98
CA LYS A 117 -8.73 -13.12 17.84
C LYS A 117 -8.44 -11.64 17.64
N THR A 118 -7.17 -11.23 17.57
CA THR A 118 -6.82 -9.87 17.16
C THR A 118 -7.30 -9.65 15.73
N GLU A 119 -7.63 -8.43 15.36
CA GLU A 119 -8.05 -8.08 14.00
C GLU A 119 -7.02 -8.55 12.95
N LYS A 120 -5.73 -8.40 13.24
CA LYS A 120 -4.63 -8.97 12.44
C LYS A 120 -4.82 -10.46 12.22
N LYS A 121 -4.98 -11.25 13.28
CA LYS A 121 -5.15 -12.71 13.20
C LYS A 121 -6.43 -13.09 12.47
N GLU A 122 -7.49 -12.31 12.62
CA GLU A 122 -8.73 -12.57 11.91
C GLU A 122 -8.53 -12.39 10.40
N ILE A 123 -7.92 -11.30 9.95
CA ILE A 123 -7.62 -11.02 8.54
C ILE A 123 -6.72 -12.12 7.97
N GLU A 124 -5.62 -12.45 8.66
CA GLU A 124 -4.63 -13.43 8.21
C GLU A 124 -5.14 -14.89 8.19
N THR A 125 -6.31 -15.17 8.78
CA THR A 125 -6.93 -16.52 8.79
C THR A 125 -8.18 -16.63 7.93
N LYS A 126 -8.53 -15.63 7.10
CA LYS A 126 -9.71 -15.65 6.21
C LYS A 126 -9.54 -16.46 4.92
N GLY A 127 -8.38 -17.08 4.70
CA GLY A 127 -8.12 -17.91 3.52
C GLY A 127 -7.37 -17.19 2.41
N PHE A 128 -7.13 -15.89 2.53
CA PHE A 128 -6.25 -15.14 1.63
C PHE A 128 -4.79 -15.30 2.02
N ALA A 129 -3.89 -15.31 1.03
CA ALA A 129 -2.47 -15.14 1.30
C ALA A 129 -2.22 -13.66 1.64
N VAL A 130 -2.33 -13.30 2.90
CA VAL A 130 -2.24 -11.91 3.37
C VAL A 130 -1.26 -11.77 4.53
N ALA A 131 -0.47 -10.69 4.51
CA ALA A 131 0.33 -10.23 5.64
C ALA A 131 -0.24 -8.91 6.17
N VAL A 132 -0.38 -8.78 7.48
CA VAL A 132 -0.86 -7.56 8.12
C VAL A 132 0.26 -6.94 8.94
N ILE A 133 0.62 -5.70 8.62
CA ILE A 133 1.64 -4.90 9.28
C ILE A 133 0.95 -3.89 10.19
N GLU A 134 1.16 -3.99 11.48
CA GLU A 134 0.73 -2.99 12.46
C GLU A 134 1.77 -1.87 12.53
N THR A 135 1.35 -0.62 12.48
CA THR A 135 2.26 0.53 12.33
C THR A 135 2.59 1.26 13.63
N LYS A 136 2.01 0.84 14.75
CA LYS A 136 2.13 1.52 16.05
C LYS A 136 3.58 1.77 16.47
N GLU A 137 4.44 0.75 16.42
CA GLU A 137 5.86 0.88 16.77
C GLU A 137 6.64 1.66 15.69
N ALA A 138 6.32 1.41 14.42
CA ALA A 138 6.98 2.07 13.30
C ALA A 138 6.73 3.59 13.28
N SER A 139 5.58 4.04 13.74
CA SER A 139 5.23 5.46 13.81
C SER A 139 6.15 6.28 14.74
N LEU A 140 6.78 5.61 15.70
CA LEU A 140 7.70 6.23 16.64
C LEU A 140 9.12 6.39 16.09
N ARG A 141 9.42 5.76 14.93
CA ARG A 141 10.74 5.80 14.27
C ARG A 141 10.70 6.67 13.02
N ASN A 142 11.87 7.01 12.49
CA ASN A 142 11.96 7.62 11.16
C ASN A 142 11.97 6.58 10.05
N LEU A 143 10.87 5.79 10.00
CA LEU A 143 10.59 4.83 8.95
C LEU A 143 9.47 5.35 8.06
N ASN A 144 9.64 5.22 6.75
CA ASN A 144 8.55 5.42 5.83
C ASN A 144 7.76 4.12 5.60
N THR A 145 6.60 4.23 4.99
CA THR A 145 5.71 3.08 4.74
C THR A 145 6.34 2.07 3.80
N ASN A 146 7.14 2.51 2.83
CA ASN A 146 7.84 1.62 1.88
C ASN A 146 8.90 0.76 2.56
N GLU A 147 9.61 1.29 3.55
CA GLU A 147 10.59 0.51 4.32
C GLU A 147 9.93 -0.58 5.16
N LEU A 148 8.71 -0.36 5.66
CA LEU A 148 7.93 -1.40 6.34
C LEU A 148 7.50 -2.49 5.38
N LEU A 149 7.08 -2.11 4.19
CA LEU A 149 6.68 -3.04 3.14
C LEU A 149 7.86 -3.89 2.68
N ASP A 150 9.02 -3.30 2.44
CA ASP A 150 10.23 -4.01 1.97
C ASP A 150 10.75 -5.06 2.98
N ARG A 151 10.39 -4.91 4.26
CA ARG A 151 10.69 -5.88 5.32
C ARG A 151 9.63 -6.97 5.47
N THR A 152 8.57 -6.93 4.67
CA THR A 152 7.47 -7.88 4.73
C THR A 152 7.73 -9.06 3.78
N VAL A 153 7.43 -10.27 4.25
CA VAL A 153 7.64 -11.50 3.47
C VAL A 153 6.94 -11.43 2.11
N GLY A 154 7.65 -11.78 1.03
CA GLY A 154 7.13 -11.78 -0.34
C GLY A 154 6.88 -10.42 -0.95
N VAL A 155 7.33 -9.34 -0.31
CA VAL A 155 7.26 -7.96 -0.80
C VAL A 155 8.66 -7.47 -1.11
N ARG A 156 8.83 -6.83 -2.25
CA ARG A 156 10.01 -6.04 -2.57
C ARG A 156 9.60 -4.67 -3.07
N VAL A 157 10.13 -3.64 -2.44
CA VAL A 157 9.94 -2.25 -2.85
C VAL A 157 11.19 -1.80 -3.62
N ARG A 158 11.02 -1.41 -4.88
CA ARG A 158 12.09 -0.92 -5.73
C ARG A 158 11.94 0.57 -5.92
N GLN A 159 12.93 1.33 -5.55
CA GLN A 159 12.93 2.79 -5.59
C GLN A 159 14.10 3.33 -6.43
N ASN A 160 13.82 4.25 -7.35
CA ASN A 160 14.80 4.84 -8.25
C ASN A 160 15.55 6.03 -7.63
N GLY A 161 16.32 5.79 -6.58
CA GLY A 161 17.10 6.84 -5.95
C GLY A 161 16.63 7.23 -4.56
N GLY A 162 16.63 8.54 -4.26
CA GLY A 162 16.29 9.10 -2.96
C GLY A 162 14.78 9.27 -2.71
N VAL A 163 14.44 10.05 -1.70
CA VAL A 163 13.03 10.35 -1.35
C VAL A 163 12.34 11.07 -2.51
N GLY A 164 11.10 10.69 -2.81
CA GLY A 164 10.31 11.25 -3.91
C GLY A 164 10.54 10.59 -5.27
N SER A 165 11.59 9.78 -5.45
CA SER A 165 11.82 9.05 -6.68
C SER A 165 10.75 7.97 -6.91
N ARG A 166 10.59 7.56 -8.17
CA ARG A 166 9.62 6.53 -8.59
C ARG A 166 9.81 5.24 -7.81
N VAL A 167 8.70 4.65 -7.37
CA VAL A 167 8.65 3.39 -6.63
C VAL A 167 7.83 2.37 -7.39
N GLU A 168 8.32 1.14 -7.42
CA GLU A 168 7.61 -0.04 -7.91
C GLU A 168 7.53 -1.11 -6.83
N TYR A 169 6.37 -1.77 -6.76
CA TYR A 169 6.12 -2.84 -5.78
C TYR A 169 6.09 -4.17 -6.51
N ASN A 170 6.84 -5.12 -5.97
CA ASN A 170 6.83 -6.51 -6.42
C ASN A 170 6.21 -7.38 -5.33
N LEU A 171 5.19 -8.13 -5.69
CA LEU A 171 4.54 -9.13 -4.85
C LEU A 171 4.71 -10.50 -5.52
N ASN A 172 5.62 -11.32 -4.98
CA ASN A 172 5.83 -12.69 -5.45
C ASN A 172 6.07 -12.78 -6.97
N GLY A 173 6.96 -11.93 -7.52
CA GLY A 173 7.30 -11.90 -8.93
C GLY A 173 6.30 -11.19 -9.84
N MET A 174 5.32 -10.50 -9.27
CA MET A 174 4.38 -9.65 -9.98
C MET A 174 4.63 -8.20 -9.61
N SER A 175 4.79 -7.32 -10.59
CA SER A 175 5.17 -5.92 -10.39
C SER A 175 4.36 -4.96 -11.27
N GLY A 176 4.55 -3.66 -11.05
CA GLY A 176 3.91 -2.59 -11.81
C GLY A 176 2.39 -2.56 -11.64
N SER A 177 1.65 -2.44 -12.74
CA SER A 177 0.17 -2.36 -12.73
C SER A 177 -0.54 -3.64 -12.25
N ALA A 178 0.20 -4.74 -12.14
CA ALA A 178 -0.35 -5.98 -11.57
C ALA A 178 -0.60 -5.88 -10.05
N VAL A 179 -0.01 -4.90 -9.36
CA VAL A 179 -0.15 -4.68 -7.92
C VAL A 179 -1.01 -3.46 -7.64
N GLY A 180 -2.14 -3.67 -6.98
CA GLY A 180 -3.03 -2.59 -6.55
C GLY A 180 -2.52 -1.85 -5.31
N LEU A 181 -2.55 -0.52 -5.33
CA LEU A 181 -2.24 0.32 -4.19
C LEU A 181 -3.52 1.03 -3.73
N PHE A 182 -3.88 0.86 -2.47
CA PHE A 182 -5.11 1.41 -1.92
C PHE A 182 -4.87 2.22 -0.65
N LEU A 183 -5.67 3.25 -0.48
CA LEU A 183 -5.85 3.99 0.76
C LEU A 183 -7.31 3.85 1.18
N ASP A 184 -7.59 3.19 2.30
CA ASP A 184 -8.94 2.87 2.77
C ASP A 184 -9.82 2.17 1.71
N GLY A 185 -9.22 1.34 0.85
CA GLY A 185 -9.92 0.61 -0.20
C GLY A 185 -10.18 1.39 -1.49
N ILE A 186 -9.73 2.64 -1.61
CA ILE A 186 -9.74 3.45 -2.83
C ILE A 186 -8.34 3.47 -3.42
N GLU A 187 -8.21 3.41 -4.75
CA GLU A 187 -6.92 3.45 -5.43
C GLU A 187 -6.12 4.70 -5.05
N LEU A 188 -4.89 4.49 -4.60
CA LEU A 188 -4.00 5.53 -4.13
C LEU A 188 -3.74 6.60 -5.21
N SER A 189 -3.68 6.19 -6.48
CA SER A 189 -3.54 7.08 -7.64
C SER A 189 -4.63 8.15 -7.73
N THR A 190 -5.80 7.94 -7.11
CA THR A 190 -6.90 8.90 -7.10
C THR A 190 -6.59 10.14 -6.26
N TYR A 191 -5.69 10.01 -5.26
CA TYR A 191 -5.40 11.08 -4.28
C TYR A 191 -4.30 12.05 -4.71
N GLY A 192 -3.66 11.84 -5.87
CA GLY A 192 -2.57 12.68 -6.35
C GLY A 192 -1.17 12.16 -5.96
N SER A 193 -0.14 12.81 -6.52
CA SER A 193 1.25 12.35 -6.42
C SER A 193 1.82 12.45 -5.01
N SER A 194 1.38 13.42 -4.20
CA SER A 194 1.82 13.56 -2.80
C SER A 194 1.36 12.41 -1.91
N PHE A 195 0.18 11.84 -2.15
CA PHE A 195 -0.32 10.70 -1.42
C PHE A 195 0.27 9.39 -1.95
N ASN A 196 1.58 9.24 -1.86
CA ASN A 196 2.31 8.00 -2.14
C ASN A 196 2.80 7.37 -0.83
N LEU A 197 3.22 6.09 -0.88
CA LEU A 197 3.63 5.36 0.32
C LEU A 197 4.97 5.82 0.93
N ASN A 198 5.73 6.69 0.25
CA ASN A 198 6.89 7.36 0.87
C ASN A 198 6.46 8.50 1.79
N ASN A 199 5.39 9.21 1.42
CA ASN A 199 4.96 10.43 2.07
C ASN A 199 3.89 10.21 3.15
N ILE A 200 3.05 9.15 3.01
CA ILE A 200 2.06 8.84 4.05
C ILE A 200 2.77 8.31 5.29
N PRO A 201 2.79 9.09 6.40
CA PRO A 201 3.53 8.69 7.59
C PRO A 201 2.89 7.48 8.28
N PRO A 202 3.66 6.53 8.83
CA PRO A 202 3.11 5.43 9.63
C PRO A 202 2.25 5.90 10.81
N ALA A 203 2.42 7.13 11.29
CA ALA A 203 1.61 7.72 12.34
C ALA A 203 0.13 7.89 11.97
N MET A 204 -0.18 8.09 10.67
CA MET A 204 -1.54 8.17 10.15
C MET A 204 -2.17 6.80 9.92
N ILE A 205 -1.36 5.76 9.82
CA ILE A 205 -1.77 4.43 9.42
C ILE A 205 -2.11 3.59 10.66
N GLU A 206 -3.18 2.84 10.62
CA GLU A 206 -3.54 1.83 11.61
C GLU A 206 -2.84 0.50 11.31
N ARG A 207 -2.97 0.05 10.05
CA ARG A 207 -2.33 -1.17 9.53
C ARG A 207 -2.15 -1.10 8.03
N ILE A 208 -1.29 -1.96 7.52
CA ILE A 208 -1.14 -2.20 6.08
C ILE A 208 -1.47 -3.65 5.82
N GLU A 209 -2.36 -3.91 4.89
CA GLU A 209 -2.78 -5.24 4.47
C GLU A 209 -2.14 -5.55 3.11
N VAL A 210 -1.31 -6.58 3.04
CA VAL A 210 -0.64 -7.01 1.81
C VAL A 210 -1.23 -8.33 1.34
N TYR A 211 -2.13 -8.26 0.37
CA TYR A 211 -2.75 -9.42 -0.27
C TYR A 211 -1.89 -9.89 -1.43
N LYS A 212 -1.55 -11.16 -1.48
CA LYS A 212 -0.65 -11.75 -2.48
C LYS A 212 -1.42 -12.64 -3.45
N GLY A 213 -1.72 -12.09 -4.61
CA GLY A 213 -2.49 -12.76 -5.67
C GLY A 213 -3.98 -12.53 -5.53
N VAL A 214 -4.69 -13.35 -4.78
CA VAL A 214 -6.16 -13.29 -4.68
C VAL A 214 -6.62 -12.18 -3.75
N LEU A 215 -7.55 -11.34 -4.21
CA LEU A 215 -8.07 -10.19 -3.47
C LEU A 215 -9.46 -10.46 -2.88
N PRO A 216 -9.76 -9.92 -1.69
CA PRO A 216 -11.13 -9.90 -1.19
C PRO A 216 -12.04 -9.06 -2.09
N ALA A 217 -13.31 -9.41 -2.16
CA ALA A 217 -14.26 -8.81 -3.10
C ALA A 217 -14.41 -7.28 -2.96
N HIS A 218 -14.28 -6.73 -1.76
CA HIS A 218 -14.35 -5.29 -1.53
C HIS A 218 -13.13 -4.51 -2.06
N LEU A 219 -11.98 -5.18 -2.27
CA LEU A 219 -10.81 -4.64 -2.96
C LEU A 219 -10.74 -5.12 -4.43
N SER A 220 -11.78 -5.82 -4.91
CA SER A 220 -11.81 -6.30 -6.29
C SER A 220 -11.45 -5.20 -7.26
N GLY A 221 -10.47 -5.50 -8.08
CA GLY A 221 -9.92 -4.66 -9.12
C GLY A 221 -9.34 -5.56 -10.21
N ASP A 222 -8.63 -4.94 -11.09
CA ASP A 222 -7.88 -5.52 -12.19
C ASP A 222 -6.40 -5.74 -11.77
N TYR A 223 -6.18 -6.22 -10.54
CA TYR A 223 -4.86 -6.44 -9.98
C TYR A 223 -4.63 -7.93 -9.75
N VAL A 224 -3.77 -8.53 -10.54
CA VAL A 224 -3.51 -9.98 -10.55
C VAL A 224 -2.34 -10.41 -9.67
N GLY A 225 -1.44 -9.49 -9.37
CA GLY A 225 -0.29 -9.73 -8.48
C GLY A 225 -0.67 -9.65 -7.00
N GLY A 226 -1.78 -8.99 -6.70
CA GLY A 226 -2.22 -8.72 -5.34
C GLY A 226 -2.46 -7.24 -5.08
N ALA A 227 -2.55 -6.86 -3.81
CA ALA A 227 -2.77 -5.47 -3.43
C ALA A 227 -2.12 -5.11 -2.08
N ILE A 228 -1.74 -3.86 -1.96
CA ILE A 228 -1.33 -3.22 -0.72
C ILE A 228 -2.42 -2.22 -0.33
N ASN A 229 -3.13 -2.49 0.76
CA ASN A 229 -4.18 -1.62 1.28
C ASN A 229 -3.72 -0.95 2.57
N VAL A 230 -3.52 0.36 2.52
CA VAL A 230 -3.19 1.18 3.69
C VAL A 230 -4.48 1.60 4.35
N VAL A 231 -4.71 1.13 5.56
CA VAL A 231 -5.88 1.47 6.38
C VAL A 231 -5.49 2.57 7.34
N LEU A 232 -6.10 3.73 7.19
CA LEU A 232 -5.86 4.87 8.08
C LEU A 232 -6.56 4.69 9.44
N LYS A 233 -6.01 5.31 10.48
CA LYS A 233 -6.62 5.32 11.81
C LYS A 233 -8.03 5.90 11.76
N LYS A 234 -9.00 5.09 12.13
CA LYS A 234 -10.44 5.46 12.15
C LYS A 234 -10.98 5.63 13.56
N ASP A 235 -10.24 5.12 14.54
CA ASP A 235 -10.67 5.15 15.93
C ASP A 235 -10.64 6.59 16.47
N ALA A 236 -11.84 7.08 16.79
CA ALA A 236 -12.06 8.33 17.46
C ALA A 236 -12.61 8.10 18.89
N SER A 237 -12.32 6.94 19.48
CA SER A 237 -12.69 6.63 20.86
C SER A 237 -12.01 7.57 21.86
N GLN A 238 -10.86 8.17 21.47
CA GLN A 238 -10.17 9.18 22.26
C GLN A 238 -9.77 10.37 21.38
N ASN A 239 -10.01 11.56 21.92
CA ASN A 239 -9.50 12.79 21.31
C ASN A 239 -7.98 12.78 21.41
N ASN A 240 -7.30 12.87 20.27
CA ASN A 240 -5.83 12.85 20.20
C ASN A 240 -5.30 13.78 19.13
N VAL A 241 -4.11 14.30 19.36
CA VAL A 241 -3.30 15.00 18.37
C VAL A 241 -1.88 14.51 18.49
N THR A 242 -1.29 14.12 17.39
CA THR A 242 0.13 13.72 17.28
C THR A 242 0.80 14.63 16.29
N VAL A 243 1.94 15.20 16.67
CA VAL A 243 2.82 15.96 15.79
C VAL A 243 4.17 15.30 15.80
N ALA A 244 4.80 15.16 14.65
CA ALA A 244 6.15 14.70 14.56
C ALA A 244 6.97 15.53 13.58
N ALA A 245 8.27 15.63 13.84
CA ALA A 245 9.23 16.25 12.95
C ALA A 245 10.52 15.44 12.93
N SER A 246 11.14 15.32 11.77
CA SER A 246 12.44 14.68 11.63
C SER A 246 13.35 15.48 10.72
N TYR A 247 14.65 15.38 11.01
CA TYR A 247 15.70 15.94 10.18
C TYR A 247 16.84 14.93 10.02
N GLY A 248 17.43 14.88 8.85
CA GLY A 248 18.46 13.90 8.56
C GLY A 248 19.37 14.27 7.39
N SER A 249 20.20 13.31 7.00
CA SER A 249 21.15 13.43 5.91
C SER A 249 20.50 13.92 4.63
N PHE A 250 21.27 14.56 3.76
CA PHE A 250 20.86 15.09 2.44
C PHE A 250 19.82 16.21 2.54
N ASN A 251 19.90 16.99 3.65
CA ASN A 251 18.96 18.07 3.98
C ASN A 251 17.50 17.60 3.98
N THR A 252 17.25 16.38 4.52
CA THR A 252 15.92 15.79 4.53
C THR A 252 15.16 16.21 5.77
N PHE A 253 14.10 16.99 5.57
CA PHE A 253 13.15 17.39 6.61
C PHE A 253 11.79 16.77 6.33
N GLN A 254 11.20 16.14 7.34
CA GLN A 254 9.84 15.61 7.27
C GLN A 254 9.07 16.00 8.53
N SER A 255 7.83 16.38 8.36
CA SER A 255 6.92 16.62 9.48
C SER A 255 5.56 16.00 9.19
N ASP A 256 4.89 15.54 10.22
CA ASP A 256 3.55 15.01 10.15
C ASP A 256 2.69 15.48 11.32
N LEU A 257 1.40 15.62 11.03
CA LEU A 257 0.34 15.96 11.97
C LEU A 257 -0.82 14.98 11.76
N SER A 258 -1.34 14.43 12.85
CA SER A 258 -2.59 13.70 12.80
C SER A 258 -3.40 13.97 14.05
N GLY A 259 -4.72 14.17 13.90
CA GLY A 259 -5.60 14.44 15.02
C GLY A 259 -7.02 13.97 14.75
N SER A 260 -7.69 13.58 15.82
CA SER A 260 -9.11 13.23 15.78
C SER A 260 -9.84 13.79 17.00
N TYR A 261 -11.05 14.29 16.76
CA TYR A 261 -11.97 14.73 17.81
C TYR A 261 -13.33 14.08 17.58
N ARG A 262 -13.92 13.56 18.64
CA ARG A 262 -15.28 13.02 18.62
C ARG A 262 -16.10 13.56 19.78
N ASN A 263 -17.26 14.12 19.50
CA ASN A 263 -18.26 14.45 20.49
C ASN A 263 -19.07 13.19 20.83
N MET A 264 -18.90 12.68 22.05
CA MET A 264 -19.55 11.45 22.50
C MET A 264 -21.08 11.52 22.58
N LYS A 265 -21.66 12.73 22.72
CA LYS A 265 -23.11 12.91 22.87
C LYS A 265 -23.87 12.75 21.55
N ASN A 266 -23.32 13.29 20.47
CA ASN A 266 -24.03 13.34 19.17
C ASN A 266 -23.30 12.57 18.07
N GLY A 267 -22.11 12.01 18.36
CA GLY A 267 -21.29 11.25 17.39
C GLY A 267 -20.60 12.11 16.35
N PHE A 268 -20.68 13.44 16.43
CA PHE A 268 -19.96 14.33 15.52
C PHE A 268 -18.45 14.09 15.65
N THR A 269 -17.79 13.88 14.53
CA THR A 269 -16.39 13.49 14.48
C THR A 269 -15.67 14.30 13.44
N THR A 270 -14.49 14.81 13.79
CA THR A 270 -13.58 15.47 12.85
C THR A 270 -12.23 14.79 12.88
N ARG A 271 -11.56 14.74 11.72
CA ARG A 271 -10.19 14.24 11.57
C ARG A 271 -9.39 15.20 10.72
N VAL A 272 -8.16 15.41 11.12
CA VAL A 272 -7.20 16.19 10.37
C VAL A 272 -5.90 15.41 10.30
N SER A 273 -5.28 15.40 9.15
CA SER A 273 -3.93 14.88 9.00
C SER A 273 -3.21 15.62 7.89
N GLY A 274 -1.89 15.69 7.99
CA GLY A 274 -1.07 16.34 6.99
C GLY A 274 0.38 15.94 7.16
N PHE A 275 1.14 16.12 6.11
CA PHE A 275 2.57 15.89 6.09
C PHE A 275 3.25 16.89 5.18
N TYR A 276 4.52 17.13 5.47
CA TYR A 276 5.43 17.89 4.64
C TYR A 276 6.76 17.15 4.55
N THR A 277 7.30 17.04 3.34
CA THR A 277 8.60 16.42 3.05
C THR A 277 9.41 17.37 2.18
N TYR A 278 10.66 17.58 2.56
CA TYR A 278 11.66 18.30 1.78
C TYR A 278 12.97 17.53 1.81
N THR A 279 13.67 17.45 0.67
CA THR A 279 15.02 16.90 0.60
C THR A 279 15.76 17.43 -0.63
N ASP A 280 17.06 17.62 -0.51
CA ASP A 280 17.92 17.90 -1.68
C ASP A 280 18.36 16.61 -2.38
N ASN A 281 18.16 15.43 -1.77
CA ASN A 281 18.68 14.14 -2.27
C ASN A 281 20.16 14.19 -2.69
N SER A 282 20.94 15.05 -2.07
CA SER A 282 22.33 15.37 -2.45
C SER A 282 23.34 14.34 -1.95
N TYR A 283 23.00 13.03 -2.05
CA TYR A 283 23.89 11.95 -1.66
C TYR A 283 24.97 11.69 -2.71
N THR A 284 26.09 11.09 -2.25
CA THR A 284 27.19 10.71 -3.14
C THR A 284 26.90 9.37 -3.82
N THR A 285 27.18 9.28 -5.10
CA THR A 285 27.20 8.05 -5.88
C THR A 285 28.63 7.70 -6.28
N TRP A 286 28.95 6.41 -6.39
CA TRP A 286 30.31 5.93 -6.69
C TRP A 286 30.34 4.57 -7.40
N GLY A 287 29.18 4.02 -7.71
CA GLY A 287 29.04 2.70 -8.31
C GLY A 287 29.32 2.68 -9.81
N LYS A 288 29.26 1.50 -10.41
CA LYS A 288 29.61 1.24 -11.81
C LYS A 288 28.81 2.06 -12.84
N PHE A 289 27.67 2.61 -12.47
CA PHE A 289 26.82 3.41 -13.35
C PHE A 289 27.08 4.93 -13.22
N SER A 290 27.88 5.36 -12.26
CA SER A 290 28.31 6.74 -12.16
C SER A 290 29.46 6.99 -13.14
N LYS A 291 29.26 7.88 -14.10
CA LYS A 291 30.16 8.09 -15.22
C LYS A 291 30.52 9.57 -15.39
N PHE A 292 31.73 9.81 -15.92
CA PHE A 292 32.17 11.12 -16.37
C PHE A 292 32.70 11.02 -17.81
N VAL A 293 32.33 11.94 -18.67
CA VAL A 293 32.78 11.99 -20.07
C VAL A 293 33.77 13.13 -20.21
N HIS A 294 35.02 12.81 -20.49
CA HIS A 294 36.08 13.79 -20.72
C HIS A 294 35.94 14.47 -22.11
N ALA A 295 36.61 15.60 -22.30
CA ALA A 295 36.57 16.36 -23.55
C ALA A 295 37.08 15.58 -24.76
N ASN A 296 37.98 14.63 -24.55
CA ASN A 296 38.49 13.68 -25.57
C ASN A 296 37.56 12.50 -25.81
N ARG A 297 36.34 12.53 -25.26
CA ARG A 297 35.31 11.47 -25.31
C ARG A 297 35.66 10.17 -24.57
N THR A 298 36.76 10.16 -23.82
CA THR A 298 37.01 9.00 -22.94
C THR A 298 36.01 8.96 -21.79
N LEU A 299 35.61 7.74 -21.41
CA LEU A 299 34.61 7.51 -20.39
C LEU A 299 35.31 7.03 -19.09
N GLU A 300 35.27 7.86 -18.05
CA GLU A 300 35.62 7.46 -16.69
C GLU A 300 34.43 6.81 -16.01
N ARG A 301 34.59 5.59 -15.51
CA ARG A 301 33.58 4.83 -14.80
C ARG A 301 33.89 4.85 -13.30
N TYR A 302 32.85 4.53 -12.47
CA TYR A 302 32.96 4.63 -11.01
C TYR A 302 33.31 6.04 -10.51
N TYR A 303 32.89 7.05 -11.30
CA TYR A 303 33.12 8.45 -10.94
C TYR A 303 32.39 8.81 -9.67
N ARG A 304 33.12 9.30 -8.66
CA ARG A 304 32.51 9.68 -7.40
C ARG A 304 31.96 11.08 -7.50
N ALA A 305 30.64 11.21 -7.45
CA ALA A 305 29.94 12.48 -7.57
C ALA A 305 28.85 12.66 -6.51
N LYS A 306 28.64 13.90 -6.10
CA LYS A 306 27.47 14.30 -5.32
C LYS A 306 26.31 14.56 -6.27
N ARG A 307 25.16 13.98 -6.03
CA ARG A 307 23.95 14.23 -6.82
C ARG A 307 23.49 15.67 -6.64
N PHE A 308 22.92 16.21 -7.69
CA PHE A 308 22.36 17.56 -7.75
C PHE A 308 21.13 17.53 -8.67
N ASN A 309 20.34 18.60 -8.68
CA ASN A 309 19.09 18.71 -9.44
C ASN A 309 18.15 17.54 -9.15
N ASP A 310 17.99 17.23 -7.83
CA ASP A 310 17.21 16.09 -7.33
C ASP A 310 16.36 16.52 -6.10
N THR A 311 16.05 17.83 -6.04
CA THR A 311 15.22 18.39 -4.99
C THR A 311 13.81 17.85 -5.07
N TYR A 312 13.30 17.43 -3.94
CA TYR A 312 11.92 17.00 -3.78
C TYR A 312 11.24 17.73 -2.64
N LYS A 313 10.07 18.29 -2.92
CA LYS A 313 9.22 18.97 -1.96
C LYS A 313 7.80 18.47 -2.11
N SER A 314 7.15 18.06 -1.03
CA SER A 314 5.78 17.56 -1.08
C SER A 314 5.00 17.96 0.17
N LEU A 315 3.80 18.47 -0.04
CA LEU A 315 2.82 18.79 0.98
C LEU A 315 1.54 18.01 0.71
N GLY A 316 0.99 17.36 1.74
CA GLY A 316 -0.32 16.73 1.67
C GLY A 316 -1.13 17.02 2.92
N GLY A 317 -2.41 17.28 2.73
CA GLY A 317 -3.36 17.53 3.82
C GLY A 317 -4.67 16.81 3.58
N ARG A 318 -5.29 16.33 4.67
CA ARG A 318 -6.61 15.70 4.68
C ARG A 318 -7.42 16.24 5.83
N PHE A 319 -8.62 16.67 5.56
CA PHE A 319 -9.63 17.09 6.52
C PHE A 319 -10.91 16.31 6.30
N GLU A 320 -11.47 15.73 7.34
CA GLU A 320 -12.71 14.97 7.30
C GLU A 320 -13.64 15.44 8.40
N VAL A 321 -14.93 15.55 8.09
CA VAL A 321 -16.00 15.88 9.02
C VAL A 321 -17.15 14.92 8.80
N GLY A 322 -17.76 14.46 9.90
CA GLY A 322 -18.83 13.49 9.79
C GLY A 322 -19.38 13.03 11.12
N PHE A 323 -19.92 11.83 11.12
CA PHE A 323 -20.56 11.21 12.27
C PHE A 323 -20.12 9.75 12.41
N THR A 324 -19.89 9.30 13.63
CA THR A 324 -19.55 7.91 13.95
C THR A 324 -20.49 7.35 15.01
N ASN A 325 -20.86 6.08 14.85
CA ASN A 325 -21.73 5.33 15.77
C ASN A 325 -23.04 6.05 16.08
N VAL A 326 -23.74 6.53 15.03
CA VAL A 326 -25.08 7.12 15.12
C VAL A 326 -26.14 6.17 14.55
N LYS A 327 -27.43 6.40 14.83
CA LYS A 327 -28.51 5.49 14.41
C LYS A 327 -28.54 5.24 12.91
N TRP A 328 -28.28 6.26 12.10
CA TRP A 328 -28.34 6.20 10.64
C TRP A 328 -27.01 5.83 9.95
N ALA A 329 -25.88 5.91 10.66
CA ALA A 329 -24.56 5.54 10.14
C ALA A 329 -23.65 5.03 11.25
N ASP A 330 -22.93 3.93 10.98
CA ASP A 330 -21.82 3.52 11.83
C ASP A 330 -20.60 4.41 11.54
N LEU A 331 -20.48 4.85 10.28
CA LEU A 331 -19.50 5.81 9.83
C LEU A 331 -20.06 6.62 8.66
N PHE A 332 -19.98 7.94 8.76
CA PHE A 332 -20.24 8.87 7.66
C PHE A 332 -19.21 9.99 7.69
N PHE A 333 -18.47 10.16 6.61
CA PHE A 333 -17.52 11.25 6.47
C PHE A 333 -17.62 11.91 5.10
N LEU A 334 -17.53 13.21 5.11
CA LEU A 334 -17.15 14.04 3.97
C LEU A 334 -15.73 14.50 4.21
N GLY A 335 -14.88 14.36 3.20
CA GLY A 335 -13.48 14.71 3.29
C GLY A 335 -13.01 15.55 2.11
N TYR A 336 -11.99 16.34 2.39
CA TYR A 336 -11.24 17.10 1.40
C TYR A 336 -9.76 16.82 1.59
N ASN A 337 -9.08 16.45 0.49
CA ASN A 337 -7.64 16.27 0.49
C ASN A 337 -7.03 17.26 -0.51
N ILE A 338 -5.93 17.85 -0.12
CA ILE A 338 -5.12 18.74 -0.95
C ILE A 338 -3.70 18.20 -1.00
N SER A 339 -3.07 18.30 -2.13
CA SER A 339 -1.66 17.98 -2.26
C SER A 339 -0.97 18.86 -3.27
N ASP A 340 0.32 19.10 -3.02
CA ASP A 340 1.23 19.84 -3.87
C ASP A 340 2.60 19.18 -3.83
N THR A 341 3.25 19.01 -4.99
CA THR A 341 4.56 18.40 -5.10
C THR A 341 5.37 19.09 -6.17
N TYR A 342 6.62 19.44 -5.83
CA TYR A 342 7.67 19.83 -6.75
C TYR A 342 8.76 18.77 -6.75
N SER A 343 9.20 18.34 -7.93
CA SER A 343 10.23 17.30 -8.08
C SER A 343 11.15 17.65 -9.22
N GLU A 344 12.42 17.87 -8.94
CA GLU A 344 13.44 17.90 -9.98
C GLU A 344 13.65 16.51 -10.56
N ILE A 345 13.96 16.41 -11.85
CA ILE A 345 14.22 15.16 -12.56
C ILE A 345 15.71 15.08 -12.86
N PRO A 346 16.49 14.36 -12.04
CA PRO A 346 17.96 14.45 -12.07
C PRO A 346 18.63 13.70 -13.23
N HIS A 347 17.92 12.76 -13.85
CA HIS A 347 18.44 11.92 -14.95
C HIS A 347 17.30 11.17 -15.64
N GLY A 348 17.61 10.48 -16.75
CA GLY A 348 16.68 9.60 -17.45
C GLY A 348 16.41 8.28 -16.71
N THR A 349 16.22 7.21 -17.46
CA THR A 349 15.97 5.85 -16.90
C THR A 349 17.18 5.34 -16.13
N THR A 350 18.38 5.75 -16.48
CA THR A 350 19.65 5.45 -15.80
C THR A 350 20.33 6.74 -15.39
N MET A 351 21.30 6.69 -14.48
CA MET A 351 22.11 7.84 -14.11
C MET A 351 23.36 8.02 -15.01
N ALA A 352 23.28 7.62 -16.29
CA ALA A 352 24.40 7.77 -17.22
C ALA A 352 24.78 9.24 -17.45
N ARG A 353 23.81 10.15 -17.38
CA ARG A 353 24.07 11.60 -17.41
C ARG A 353 23.08 12.35 -16.52
N PRO A 354 23.52 13.44 -15.86
CA PRO A 354 22.60 14.30 -15.13
C PRO A 354 21.79 15.19 -16.05
N TYR A 355 20.58 15.53 -15.63
CA TYR A 355 19.74 16.56 -16.23
C TYR A 355 19.80 17.84 -15.40
N VAL A 356 19.65 18.98 -16.06
CA VAL A 356 19.60 20.28 -15.42
C VAL A 356 18.37 21.05 -15.92
N GLY A 357 17.66 21.67 -15.00
CA GLY A 357 16.49 22.49 -15.32
C GLY A 357 15.28 21.68 -15.84
N ARG A 358 15.25 20.39 -15.62
CA ARG A 358 14.09 19.54 -15.85
C ARG A 358 13.40 19.24 -14.52
N PHE A 359 12.10 19.51 -14.45
CA PHE A 359 11.31 19.30 -13.23
C PHE A 359 9.84 19.03 -13.54
N ALA A 360 9.14 18.53 -12.54
CA ALA A 360 7.70 18.32 -12.58
C ALA A 360 7.04 18.94 -11.35
N GLU A 361 5.82 19.46 -11.54
CA GLU A 361 4.94 19.93 -10.48
C GLU A 361 3.62 19.18 -10.55
N TYR A 362 3.06 18.88 -9.40
CA TYR A 362 1.80 18.14 -9.28
C TYR A 362 0.94 18.79 -8.22
N ASP A 363 -0.33 19.01 -8.57
CA ASP A 363 -1.34 19.43 -7.62
C ASP A 363 -2.53 18.46 -7.63
N ALA A 364 -3.26 18.41 -6.54
CA ALA A 364 -4.52 17.67 -6.47
C ALA A 364 -5.50 18.24 -5.45
N HIS A 365 -6.78 18.26 -5.84
CA HIS A 365 -7.94 18.60 -5.01
C HIS A 365 -8.89 17.42 -5.05
N VAL A 366 -9.12 16.77 -3.91
CA VAL A 366 -9.83 15.49 -3.85
C VAL A 366 -10.94 15.55 -2.81
N PHE A 367 -12.17 15.36 -3.26
CA PHE A 367 -13.36 15.28 -2.42
C PHE A 367 -13.72 13.82 -2.19
N THR A 368 -13.98 13.43 -0.94
CA THR A 368 -14.30 12.06 -0.55
C THR A 368 -15.61 11.98 0.21
N LEU A 369 -16.36 10.91 0.00
CA LEU A 369 -17.52 10.52 0.79
C LEU A 369 -17.34 9.07 1.22
N ASN A 370 -17.46 8.81 2.52
CA ASN A 370 -17.41 7.47 3.09
C ASN A 370 -18.65 7.23 3.93
N TYR A 371 -19.38 6.16 3.64
CA TYR A 371 -20.55 5.74 4.38
C TYR A 371 -20.50 4.25 4.68
N ASN A 372 -20.73 3.89 5.93
CA ASN A 372 -20.84 2.50 6.36
C ASN A 372 -22.03 2.36 7.32
N LYS A 373 -22.83 1.32 7.10
CA LYS A 373 -23.95 0.98 7.97
C LYS A 373 -24.14 -0.54 8.02
N ASN A 374 -23.95 -1.11 9.21
CA ASN A 374 -24.38 -2.46 9.53
C ASN A 374 -25.88 -2.45 9.91
N ASN A 375 -26.55 -3.56 9.63
CA ASN A 375 -28.01 -3.66 9.76
C ASN A 375 -28.75 -2.53 9.01
N PHE A 376 -28.26 -2.25 7.79
CA PHE A 376 -28.85 -1.28 6.86
C PHE A 376 -30.26 -1.65 6.49
N LEU A 377 -31.27 -1.26 6.41
CA LEU A 377 -32.67 -1.65 6.12
C LEU A 377 -33.15 -2.86 6.92
N VAL A 378 -32.41 -3.98 6.92
CA VAL A 378 -32.77 -5.22 7.63
C VAL A 378 -31.58 -5.76 8.44
N LYS A 379 -31.85 -6.52 9.49
CA LYS A 379 -30.82 -7.17 10.30
C LYS A 379 -29.96 -8.11 9.44
N GLY A 380 -28.65 -7.99 9.58
CA GLY A 380 -27.69 -8.80 8.81
C GLY A 380 -27.29 -8.19 7.46
N MET A 381 -27.94 -7.13 6.99
CA MET A 381 -27.53 -6.40 5.79
C MET A 381 -26.53 -5.31 6.14
N ALA A 382 -25.46 -5.18 5.38
CA ALA A 382 -24.45 -4.14 5.53
C ALA A 382 -24.24 -3.40 4.21
N LEU A 383 -24.18 -2.10 4.27
CA LEU A 383 -23.88 -1.23 3.13
C LEU A 383 -22.60 -0.43 3.42
N ASN A 384 -21.67 -0.47 2.48
CA ASN A 384 -20.49 0.39 2.47
C ASN A 384 -20.41 1.11 1.13
N VAL A 385 -20.25 2.43 1.16
CA VAL A 385 -20.10 3.29 -0.02
C VAL A 385 -18.91 4.20 0.18
N ASN A 386 -17.98 4.16 -0.76
CA ASN A 386 -16.86 5.09 -0.86
C ASN A 386 -16.94 5.78 -2.22
N ALA A 387 -16.92 7.10 -2.25
CA ALA A 387 -16.92 7.87 -3.48
C ALA A 387 -15.86 8.96 -3.41
N VAL A 388 -15.16 9.16 -4.52
CA VAL A 388 -14.09 10.14 -4.64
C VAL A 388 -14.23 10.90 -5.97
N ARG A 389 -14.11 12.23 -5.89
CA ARG A 389 -13.95 13.10 -7.05
C ARG A 389 -12.63 13.85 -6.93
N SER A 390 -11.74 13.69 -7.91
CA SER A 390 -10.40 14.23 -7.91
C SER A 390 -10.16 15.10 -9.14
N TYR A 391 -9.50 16.23 -8.93
CA TYR A 391 -8.96 17.13 -9.94
C TYR A 391 -7.46 17.18 -9.73
N ARG A 392 -6.67 16.89 -10.79
CA ARG A 392 -5.23 16.74 -10.69
C ARG A 392 -4.54 17.43 -11.85
N GLY A 393 -3.56 18.26 -11.51
CA GLY A 393 -2.62 18.86 -12.44
C GLY A 393 -1.29 18.09 -12.48
N THR A 394 -0.62 18.12 -13.61
CA THR A 394 0.77 17.69 -13.77
C THR A 394 1.41 18.61 -14.78
N PHE A 395 2.42 19.33 -14.33
CA PHE A 395 3.25 20.21 -15.17
C PHE A 395 4.65 19.61 -15.28
N VAL A 396 5.18 19.49 -16.49
CA VAL A 396 6.55 18.98 -16.72
C VAL A 396 7.26 19.93 -17.66
N GLN A 397 8.39 20.47 -17.22
CA GLN A 397 9.25 21.33 -18.04
C GLN A 397 10.53 20.61 -18.44
N ASP A 398 10.85 20.62 -19.73
CA ASP A 398 12.11 20.15 -20.32
C ASP A 398 12.53 21.07 -21.48
N THR A 399 13.27 22.15 -21.17
CA THR A 399 13.61 23.19 -22.15
C THR A 399 15.11 23.41 -22.30
N VAL A 400 15.96 22.76 -21.48
CA VAL A 400 17.40 22.95 -21.45
C VAL A 400 18.09 21.94 -22.37
N GLY A 401 18.68 22.38 -23.47
CA GLY A 401 19.34 21.48 -24.43
C GLY A 401 20.82 21.21 -24.16
N GLN A 402 21.44 21.82 -23.14
CA GLN A 402 22.81 21.62 -22.76
C GLN A 402 23.03 20.28 -22.06
N MET A 403 24.08 19.56 -22.43
CA MET A 403 24.49 18.34 -21.73
C MET A 403 25.46 18.64 -20.58
N TYR A 404 25.36 17.88 -19.52
CA TYR A 404 26.18 18.05 -18.31
C TYR A 404 26.86 16.75 -17.90
N ASN A 405 27.91 16.85 -17.10
CA ASN A 405 28.53 15.76 -16.32
C ASN A 405 28.07 15.84 -14.85
N TRP A 406 28.37 14.77 -14.11
CA TRP A 406 28.02 14.69 -12.67
C TRP A 406 28.85 15.60 -11.76
N ASP A 407 29.82 16.35 -12.30
CA ASP A 407 30.50 17.44 -11.60
C ASP A 407 29.69 18.76 -11.62
N GLY A 408 28.54 18.78 -12.29
CA GLY A 408 27.68 19.95 -12.45
C GLY A 408 28.08 20.87 -13.62
N ASN A 409 29.16 20.59 -14.35
CA ASN A 409 29.62 21.37 -15.46
C ASN A 409 29.07 20.87 -16.79
N PRO A 410 28.92 21.74 -17.79
CA PRO A 410 28.65 21.33 -19.16
C PRO A 410 29.68 20.32 -19.67
N ARG A 411 29.24 19.29 -20.39
CA ARG A 411 30.18 18.41 -21.10
C ARG A 411 31.04 19.19 -22.06
N MET A 412 32.33 18.85 -22.10
CA MET A 412 33.30 19.49 -22.96
C MET A 412 33.61 18.57 -24.14
N LEU A 413 34.03 19.15 -25.25
CA LEU A 413 34.62 18.48 -26.42
C LEU A 413 35.84 19.24 -26.92
N ILE A 414 36.78 18.54 -27.53
CA ILE A 414 37.95 19.16 -28.18
C ILE A 414 37.59 19.46 -29.63
N ARG A 415 37.64 20.75 -29.98
CA ARG A 415 37.46 21.20 -31.37
C ARG A 415 38.65 22.09 -31.76
N ASN A 416 39.35 21.74 -32.83
CA ASN A 416 40.57 22.42 -33.27
C ASN A 416 41.63 22.59 -32.16
N GLY A 417 41.81 21.58 -31.31
CA GLY A 417 42.78 21.63 -30.20
C GLY A 417 42.33 22.42 -28.96
N VAL A 418 41.12 23.01 -28.97
CA VAL A 418 40.59 23.79 -27.85
C VAL A 418 39.40 23.07 -27.22
N GLU A 419 39.36 23.01 -25.86
CA GLU A 419 38.22 22.51 -25.15
C GLU A 419 37.07 23.55 -25.13
N ILE A 420 35.94 23.17 -25.65
CA ILE A 420 34.73 24.00 -25.67
C ILE A 420 33.55 23.19 -25.11
N PRO A 421 32.53 23.81 -24.52
CA PRO A 421 31.29 23.13 -24.17
C PRO A 421 30.65 22.46 -25.38
N VAL A 422 30.11 21.25 -25.21
CA VAL A 422 29.28 20.60 -26.24
C VAL A 422 28.13 21.54 -26.58
N PRO A 423 27.99 21.98 -27.84
CA PRO A 423 26.90 22.90 -28.21
C PRO A 423 25.53 22.31 -27.91
N PRO A 424 24.61 23.08 -27.32
CA PRO A 424 23.25 22.61 -27.13
C PRO A 424 22.59 22.32 -28.47
N ILE A 425 21.84 21.24 -28.57
CA ILE A 425 21.10 20.90 -29.78
C ILE A 425 19.87 21.81 -29.86
N ALA A 426 19.74 22.57 -30.96
CA ALA A 426 18.61 23.46 -31.16
C ALA A 426 17.28 22.69 -31.14
N GLY A 427 16.29 23.18 -30.40
CA GLY A 427 14.98 22.56 -30.28
C GLY A 427 14.91 21.34 -29.36
N MET A 428 16.04 20.94 -28.72
CA MET A 428 16.08 19.78 -27.79
C MET A 428 16.10 20.24 -26.33
N GLY A 429 15.41 19.49 -25.47
CA GLY A 429 15.50 19.53 -24.02
C GLY A 429 16.54 18.53 -23.48
N GLN A 430 16.49 18.22 -22.22
CA GLN A 430 17.34 17.17 -21.61
C GLN A 430 17.01 15.80 -22.18
N GLN A 431 15.72 15.58 -22.48
CA GLN A 431 15.25 14.33 -23.04
C GLN A 431 14.25 14.56 -24.17
N GLY A 432 14.70 14.41 -25.40
CA GLY A 432 13.87 14.63 -26.56
C GLY A 432 13.64 16.10 -26.90
N PRO A 433 12.65 16.42 -27.73
CA PRO A 433 12.30 17.80 -28.08
C PRO A 433 11.92 18.65 -26.86
N LYS A 434 12.23 19.94 -26.89
CA LYS A 434 11.77 20.88 -25.87
C LYS A 434 10.26 20.77 -25.67
N SER A 435 9.83 20.68 -24.43
CA SER A 435 8.40 20.61 -24.08
C SER A 435 8.11 21.32 -22.77
N ILE A 436 6.91 21.85 -22.67
CA ILE A 436 6.29 22.28 -21.42
C ILE A 436 4.90 21.62 -21.39
N THR A 437 4.82 20.46 -20.80
CA THR A 437 3.61 19.63 -20.80
C THR A 437 2.72 19.98 -19.60
N ASP A 438 1.45 20.30 -19.87
CA ASP A 438 0.40 20.53 -18.88
C ASP A 438 -0.69 19.47 -19.06
N ILE A 439 -0.89 18.63 -18.05
CA ILE A 439 -1.83 17.52 -18.08
C ILE A 439 -2.86 17.70 -16.97
N ASN A 440 -4.11 17.83 -17.37
CA ASN A 440 -5.24 17.99 -16.46
C ASN A 440 -6.08 16.70 -16.40
N ARG A 441 -6.35 16.20 -15.19
CA ARG A 441 -7.13 14.97 -14.97
C ARG A 441 -8.32 15.22 -14.08
N ARG A 442 -9.45 14.62 -14.46
CA ARG A 442 -10.69 14.58 -13.66
C ARG A 442 -11.05 13.13 -13.42
N ILE A 443 -10.92 12.69 -12.18
CA ILE A 443 -11.13 11.28 -11.81
C ILE A 443 -12.36 11.16 -10.92
N THR A 444 -13.25 10.23 -11.24
CA THR A 444 -14.33 9.79 -10.34
C THR A 444 -14.12 8.33 -10.03
N ASN A 445 -14.08 7.98 -8.76
CA ASN A 445 -13.98 6.61 -8.29
C ASN A 445 -15.09 6.35 -7.26
N MET A 446 -15.86 5.30 -7.46
CA MET A 446 -16.94 4.90 -6.55
C MET A 446 -16.87 3.41 -6.31
N ARG A 447 -16.90 3.02 -5.04
CA ARG A 447 -17.01 1.63 -4.61
C ARG A 447 -18.22 1.45 -3.71
N THR A 448 -19.04 0.46 -4.05
CA THR A 448 -20.22 0.10 -3.26
C THR A 448 -20.13 -1.39 -2.92
N ASN A 449 -20.28 -1.71 -1.66
CA ASN A 449 -20.41 -3.09 -1.18
C ASN A 449 -21.74 -3.23 -0.44
N LEU A 450 -22.60 -4.10 -0.93
CA LEU A 450 -23.81 -4.53 -0.27
C LEU A 450 -23.66 -5.99 0.15
N ALA A 451 -23.69 -6.25 1.43
CA ALA A 451 -23.53 -7.60 1.96
C ALA A 451 -24.72 -8.01 2.82
N TYR A 452 -25.09 -9.29 2.75
CA TYR A 452 -26.18 -9.85 3.55
C TYR A 452 -25.75 -11.18 4.19
N THR A 453 -25.94 -11.26 5.49
CA THR A 453 -25.73 -12.49 6.27
C THR A 453 -27.01 -13.31 6.22
N ILE A 454 -27.02 -14.38 5.40
CA ILE A 454 -28.19 -15.23 5.14
C ILE A 454 -28.48 -16.08 6.39
N ALA A 455 -27.44 -16.63 6.96
CA ALA A 455 -27.50 -17.47 8.15
C ALA A 455 -26.18 -17.32 8.93
N SER A 456 -26.14 -17.85 10.16
CA SER A 456 -24.88 -17.89 10.93
C SER A 456 -23.78 -18.57 10.13
N GLY A 457 -22.69 -17.87 9.89
CA GLY A 457 -21.56 -18.36 9.11
C GLY A 457 -21.73 -18.30 7.58
N HIS A 458 -22.82 -17.72 7.04
CA HIS A 458 -23.06 -17.61 5.58
C HIS A 458 -23.37 -16.19 5.17
N ARG A 459 -22.56 -15.61 4.30
CA ARG A 459 -22.69 -14.23 3.84
C ARG A 459 -22.54 -14.15 2.33
N ILE A 460 -23.42 -13.40 1.69
CA ILE A 460 -23.29 -13.00 0.29
C ILE A 460 -22.97 -11.52 0.21
N SER A 461 -22.26 -11.11 -0.82
CA SER A 461 -22.06 -9.69 -1.09
C SER A 461 -22.01 -9.39 -2.58
N LEU A 462 -22.50 -8.23 -2.94
CA LEU A 462 -22.37 -7.64 -4.26
C LEU A 462 -21.51 -6.39 -4.15
N ASN A 463 -20.46 -6.34 -4.95
CA ASN A 463 -19.50 -5.25 -4.98
C ASN A 463 -19.55 -4.59 -6.36
N HIS A 464 -19.55 -3.28 -6.40
CA HIS A 464 -19.45 -2.51 -7.64
C HIS A 464 -18.33 -1.48 -7.49
N LYS A 465 -17.41 -1.47 -8.45
CA LYS A 465 -16.42 -0.42 -8.65
C LYS A 465 -16.72 0.29 -9.96
N MET A 466 -16.80 1.62 -9.91
CA MET A 466 -16.83 2.47 -11.10
C MET A 466 -15.67 3.47 -11.00
N GLU A 467 -14.88 3.55 -12.05
CA GLU A 467 -13.82 4.54 -12.18
C GLU A 467 -13.88 5.19 -13.55
N THR A 468 -13.81 6.51 -13.59
CA THR A 468 -13.66 7.27 -14.83
C THR A 468 -12.50 8.23 -14.69
N THR A 469 -11.66 8.31 -15.73
CA THR A 469 -10.58 9.28 -15.84
C THR A 469 -10.74 10.02 -17.15
N ASP A 470 -10.91 11.33 -17.07
CA ASP A 470 -10.78 12.26 -18.19
C ASP A 470 -9.42 12.95 -18.08
N ARG A 471 -8.66 12.93 -19.17
CA ARG A 471 -7.32 13.52 -19.27
C ARG A 471 -7.23 14.41 -20.49
N ASP A 472 -6.72 15.62 -20.28
CA ASP A 472 -6.44 16.61 -21.29
C ASP A 472 -4.93 16.90 -21.27
N ASP A 473 -4.23 16.67 -22.40
CA ASP A 473 -2.79 16.90 -22.57
C ASP A 473 -2.55 18.10 -23.46
N ASN A 474 -1.78 19.04 -22.96
CA ASN A 474 -1.41 20.27 -23.67
C ASN A 474 0.11 20.47 -23.62
N ASP A 475 0.69 20.98 -24.71
CA ASP A 475 2.07 21.42 -24.75
C ASP A 475 2.08 22.95 -24.90
N LEU A 476 2.50 23.66 -23.86
CA LEU A 476 2.45 25.13 -23.79
C LEU A 476 3.46 25.83 -24.72
N LEU A 477 4.39 25.08 -25.32
CA LEU A 477 5.26 25.61 -26.37
C LEU A 477 4.56 25.66 -27.73
N LYS A 478 3.42 24.99 -27.88
CA LYS A 478 2.59 25.04 -29.08
C LYS A 478 1.59 26.19 -29.00
N PRO A 479 1.09 26.68 -30.16
CA PRO A 479 0.06 27.71 -30.17
C PRO A 479 -1.14 27.31 -29.33
N VAL A 480 -1.69 28.28 -28.58
CA VAL A 480 -2.90 28.06 -27.76
C VAL A 480 -4.08 27.82 -28.69
N ASN A 481 -4.39 26.55 -28.93
CA ASN A 481 -5.53 26.12 -29.74
C ASN A 481 -6.16 24.86 -29.09
N LYS A 482 -7.43 24.98 -28.73
CA LYS A 482 -8.19 23.85 -28.14
C LYS A 482 -8.25 22.64 -29.06
N ASP A 483 -8.12 22.83 -30.37
CA ASP A 483 -8.12 21.74 -31.34
C ASP A 483 -6.82 20.95 -31.34
N LEU A 484 -5.72 21.48 -30.75
CA LEU A 484 -4.44 20.81 -30.59
C LEU A 484 -4.33 20.02 -29.27
N VAL A 485 -5.32 20.09 -28.39
CA VAL A 485 -5.33 19.34 -27.12
C VAL A 485 -5.68 17.88 -27.38
N THR A 486 -4.84 16.97 -26.91
CA THR A 486 -5.16 15.55 -26.89
C THR A 486 -6.07 15.26 -25.70
N THR A 487 -7.20 14.62 -25.96
CA THR A 487 -8.16 14.23 -24.92
C THR A 487 -8.27 12.73 -24.82
N SER A 488 -8.28 12.22 -23.60
CA SER A 488 -8.37 10.78 -23.30
C SER A 488 -9.40 10.52 -22.22
N ASN A 489 -10.19 9.46 -22.40
CA ASN A 489 -11.18 9.01 -21.43
C ASN A 489 -11.01 7.50 -21.17
N ILE A 490 -10.93 7.14 -19.92
CA ILE A 490 -10.96 5.74 -19.46
C ILE A 490 -12.17 5.57 -18.55
N MET A 491 -12.93 4.51 -18.79
CA MET A 491 -13.98 4.06 -17.89
C MET A 491 -13.76 2.61 -17.53
N ASN A 492 -13.70 2.30 -16.25
CA ASN A 492 -13.57 0.94 -15.73
C ASN A 492 -14.72 0.64 -14.76
N ASN A 493 -15.54 -0.38 -15.08
CA ASN A 493 -16.59 -0.87 -14.22
C ASN A 493 -16.34 -2.35 -13.89
N ILE A 494 -16.38 -2.67 -12.60
CA ILE A 494 -16.23 -4.03 -12.10
C ILE A 494 -17.43 -4.36 -11.20
N ILE A 495 -18.11 -5.43 -11.53
CA ILE A 495 -19.17 -6.00 -10.69
C ILE A 495 -18.66 -7.34 -10.18
N ALA A 496 -18.66 -7.56 -8.87
CA ALA A 496 -18.20 -8.79 -8.25
C ALA A 496 -19.24 -9.32 -7.25
N ALA A 497 -19.66 -10.55 -7.46
CA ALA A 497 -20.47 -11.31 -6.51
C ALA A 497 -19.56 -12.21 -5.67
N ASN A 498 -19.85 -12.30 -4.38
CA ASN A 498 -19.05 -13.05 -3.43
C ASN A 498 -19.93 -13.83 -2.45
N TYR A 499 -19.51 -15.07 -2.15
CA TYR A 499 -20.12 -15.91 -1.12
C TYR A 499 -19.04 -16.35 -0.13
N GLU A 500 -19.24 -16.02 1.14
CA GLU A 500 -18.39 -16.41 2.26
C GLU A 500 -19.09 -17.43 3.13
N SER A 501 -18.38 -18.48 3.55
CA SER A 501 -18.88 -19.42 4.53
C SER A 501 -17.90 -19.66 5.66
N GLN A 502 -18.45 -19.87 6.86
CA GLN A 502 -17.75 -20.32 8.07
C GLN A 502 -18.50 -21.51 8.65
N ILE A 503 -18.00 -22.70 8.43
CA ILE A 503 -18.61 -23.96 8.80
C ILE A 503 -17.71 -24.81 9.68
N LEU A 504 -18.18 -25.97 10.14
CA LEU A 504 -17.45 -26.88 11.02
C LEU A 504 -16.94 -26.19 12.31
N ASN A 505 -17.84 -25.50 13.02
CA ASN A 505 -17.50 -24.70 14.21
C ASN A 505 -16.37 -23.69 13.95
N ASN A 506 -16.47 -22.95 12.84
CA ASN A 506 -15.49 -21.96 12.37
C ASN A 506 -14.10 -22.53 12.01
N LYS A 507 -13.96 -23.86 11.90
CA LYS A 507 -12.71 -24.48 11.45
C LYS A 507 -12.48 -24.32 9.94
N LEU A 508 -13.53 -24.38 9.13
CA LEU A 508 -13.46 -24.24 7.70
C LEU A 508 -14.06 -22.89 7.28
N ARG A 509 -13.28 -22.08 6.58
CA ARG A 509 -13.69 -20.81 5.97
C ARG A 509 -13.50 -20.90 4.48
N THR A 510 -14.49 -20.56 3.71
CA THR A 510 -14.40 -20.51 2.25
C THR A 510 -14.91 -19.17 1.73
N ASN A 511 -14.37 -18.76 0.60
CA ASN A 511 -14.83 -17.59 -0.12
C ASN A 511 -14.83 -17.94 -1.64
N LEU A 512 -15.96 -17.76 -2.29
CA LEU A 512 -16.12 -17.94 -3.72
C LEU A 512 -16.49 -16.61 -4.33
N MET A 513 -15.81 -16.21 -5.41
CA MET A 513 -16.08 -14.96 -6.08
C MET A 513 -16.18 -15.11 -7.59
N ALA A 514 -17.05 -14.30 -8.20
CA ALA A 514 -17.13 -14.11 -9.63
C ALA A 514 -17.18 -12.62 -9.94
N LYS A 515 -16.44 -12.18 -10.97
CA LYS A 515 -16.37 -10.78 -11.35
C LYS A 515 -16.52 -10.59 -12.85
N TYR A 516 -17.12 -9.47 -13.24
CA TYR A 516 -17.25 -9.03 -14.60
C TYR A 516 -16.73 -7.60 -14.73
N THR A 517 -15.79 -7.40 -15.64
CA THR A 517 -15.13 -6.11 -15.88
C THR A 517 -15.50 -5.59 -17.25
N ILE A 518 -15.88 -4.33 -17.33
CA ILE A 518 -16.10 -3.57 -18.56
C ILE A 518 -15.10 -2.42 -18.54
N ASN A 519 -14.15 -2.41 -19.46
CA ASN A 519 -13.20 -1.33 -19.66
C ASN A 519 -13.42 -0.67 -21.01
N ARG A 520 -13.53 0.65 -21.02
CA ARG A 520 -13.65 1.45 -22.24
C ARG A 520 -12.59 2.54 -22.22
N THR A 521 -11.83 2.63 -23.30
CA THR A 521 -10.85 3.69 -23.54
C THR A 521 -11.20 4.46 -24.79
N ILE A 522 -11.09 5.78 -24.75
CA ILE A 522 -11.28 6.67 -25.89
C ILE A 522 -10.12 7.67 -25.86
N GLN A 523 -9.43 7.83 -26.99
CA GLN A 523 -8.44 8.89 -27.19
C GLN A 523 -8.79 9.66 -28.44
N THR A 524 -8.73 10.98 -28.38
CA THR A 524 -8.84 11.87 -29.55
C THR A 524 -7.54 12.65 -29.64
N LYS A 525 -6.74 12.35 -30.68
CA LYS A 525 -5.43 12.96 -30.93
C LYS A 525 -5.50 13.86 -32.13
N PRO A 526 -5.11 15.14 -32.03
CA PRO A 526 -5.03 16.02 -33.15
C PRO A 526 -3.80 15.68 -34.04
N GLU A 527 -3.96 15.76 -35.31
CA GLU A 527 -2.91 15.62 -36.32
C GLU A 527 -2.97 16.84 -37.24
N ILE A 528 -1.84 17.52 -37.38
CA ILE A 528 -1.71 18.64 -38.28
C ILE A 528 -1.30 18.09 -39.66
N ILE A 529 -2.18 18.24 -40.65
CA ILE A 529 -1.92 17.82 -42.02
C ILE A 529 -1.79 19.09 -42.88
N THR A 530 -0.68 19.20 -43.61
CA THR A 530 -0.46 20.27 -44.57
C THR A 530 -0.55 19.65 -45.96
N GLU A 531 -1.57 20.03 -46.71
CA GLU A 531 -1.76 19.65 -48.10
C GLU A 531 -1.64 20.93 -49.00
N GLY A 532 -0.49 21.11 -49.66
CA GLY A 532 -0.13 22.34 -50.34
C GLY A 532 -0.02 23.50 -49.34
N ASP A 533 -0.73 24.60 -49.57
CA ASP A 533 -0.74 25.78 -48.70
C ASP A 533 -1.81 25.73 -47.59
N VAL A 534 -2.58 24.65 -47.52
CA VAL A 534 -3.66 24.51 -46.54
C VAL A 534 -3.23 23.61 -45.39
N THR A 535 -3.27 24.16 -44.19
CA THR A 535 -3.05 23.38 -42.95
C THR A 535 -4.38 23.09 -42.28
N ILE A 536 -4.69 21.83 -42.13
CA ILE A 536 -5.91 21.33 -41.43
C ILE A 536 -5.56 20.54 -40.20
N ILE A 537 -6.38 20.66 -39.16
CA ILE A 537 -6.27 19.85 -37.95
C ILE A 537 -7.27 18.70 -38.06
N LYS A 538 -6.75 17.48 -38.23
CA LYS A 538 -7.57 16.25 -38.23
C LYS A 538 -7.58 15.66 -36.81
N ARG A 539 -8.76 15.39 -36.29
CA ARG A 539 -8.92 14.75 -34.97
C ARG A 539 -9.16 13.25 -35.11
N ASN A 540 -8.12 12.47 -34.87
CA ASN A 540 -8.19 11.02 -34.95
C ASN A 540 -8.72 10.46 -33.63
N LYS A 541 -9.85 9.72 -33.70
CA LYS A 541 -10.50 9.13 -32.51
C LYS A 541 -10.30 7.61 -32.49
N ASN A 542 -9.66 7.14 -31.44
CA ASN A 542 -9.49 5.73 -31.13
C ASN A 542 -10.45 5.33 -30.00
N ARG A 543 -11.14 4.21 -30.16
CA ARG A 543 -12.03 3.65 -29.12
C ARG A 543 -11.82 2.16 -29.00
N THR A 544 -11.58 1.70 -27.76
CA THR A 544 -11.45 0.28 -27.43
C THR A 544 -12.41 -0.08 -26.29
N VAL A 545 -13.03 -1.24 -26.37
CA VAL A 545 -13.89 -1.81 -25.31
C VAL A 545 -13.44 -3.23 -25.04
N ASN A 546 -13.10 -3.52 -23.79
CA ASN A 546 -12.70 -4.84 -23.31
C ASN A 546 -13.67 -5.32 -22.23
N ASN A 547 -14.17 -6.55 -22.40
CA ASN A 547 -15.04 -7.21 -21.42
C ASN A 547 -14.37 -8.49 -20.93
N ASN A 548 -14.18 -8.62 -19.61
CA ASN A 548 -13.45 -9.74 -19.03
C ASN A 548 -14.25 -10.38 -17.89
N ARG A 549 -14.11 -11.70 -17.73
CA ARG A 549 -14.76 -12.48 -16.68
C ARG A 549 -13.68 -13.11 -15.79
N GLY A 550 -13.75 -12.82 -14.50
CA GLY A 550 -12.86 -13.39 -13.48
C GLY A 550 -13.64 -14.26 -12.50
N TYR A 551 -12.95 -15.21 -11.89
CA TYR A 551 -13.48 -16.02 -10.81
C TYR A 551 -12.34 -16.42 -9.87
N GLY A 552 -12.67 -16.61 -8.59
CA GLY A 552 -11.70 -16.99 -7.57
C GLY A 552 -12.32 -17.76 -6.43
N ALA A 553 -11.47 -18.45 -5.72
CA ALA A 553 -11.83 -19.19 -4.52
C ALA A 553 -10.72 -19.13 -3.49
N THR A 554 -11.10 -19.03 -2.21
CA THR A 554 -10.17 -19.19 -1.10
C THR A 554 -10.70 -20.18 -0.08
N VAL A 555 -9.79 -20.87 0.57
CA VAL A 555 -10.10 -21.80 1.64
C VAL A 555 -9.10 -21.64 2.77
N SER A 556 -9.60 -21.69 4.01
CA SER A 556 -8.77 -21.78 5.21
C SER A 556 -9.34 -22.83 6.12
N TYR A 557 -8.51 -23.81 6.49
CA TYR A 557 -8.89 -24.89 7.39
C TYR A 557 -8.01 -24.90 8.64
N ASN A 558 -8.66 -24.81 9.80
CA ASN A 558 -7.99 -24.94 11.08
C ASN A 558 -7.85 -26.42 11.45
N VAL A 559 -6.69 -27.01 11.14
CA VAL A 559 -6.42 -28.44 11.29
C VAL A 559 -6.38 -28.84 12.76
N ILE A 560 -5.56 -28.12 13.53
CA ILE A 560 -5.44 -28.21 14.99
C ILE A 560 -5.40 -26.80 15.57
N PRO A 561 -5.62 -26.58 16.84
CA PRO A 561 -5.50 -25.24 17.43
C PRO A 561 -4.22 -24.56 17.00
N LEU A 562 -4.34 -23.32 16.53
CA LEU A 562 -3.25 -22.45 16.02
C LEU A 562 -2.65 -22.84 14.65
N LEU A 563 -3.00 -23.98 14.03
CA LEU A 563 -2.51 -24.36 12.70
C LEU A 563 -3.63 -24.19 11.66
N TYR A 564 -3.38 -23.30 10.71
CA TYR A 564 -4.24 -23.06 9.55
C TYR A 564 -3.52 -23.47 8.27
N ILE A 565 -4.21 -24.23 7.43
CA ILE A 565 -3.83 -24.45 6.03
C ILE A 565 -4.67 -23.53 5.17
N ILE A 566 -4.03 -22.81 4.27
CA ILE A 566 -4.65 -21.78 3.45
C ILE A 566 -4.42 -22.12 1.98
N GLY A 567 -5.47 -22.06 1.18
CA GLY A 567 -5.39 -22.22 -0.27
C GLY A 567 -6.18 -21.12 -0.99
N SER A 568 -5.67 -20.65 -2.11
CA SER A 568 -6.42 -19.70 -2.93
C SER A 568 -6.10 -19.84 -4.41
N THR A 569 -7.09 -19.55 -5.26
CA THR A 569 -6.93 -19.50 -6.72
C THR A 569 -7.78 -18.38 -7.30
N GLU A 570 -7.28 -17.75 -8.37
CA GLU A 570 -8.02 -16.72 -9.09
C GLU A 570 -7.60 -16.70 -10.56
N ASN A 571 -8.59 -16.63 -11.46
CA ASN A 571 -8.43 -16.23 -12.84
C ASN A 571 -8.90 -14.77 -12.96
N SER A 572 -8.01 -13.88 -13.31
CA SER A 572 -8.29 -12.44 -13.37
C SER A 572 -7.53 -11.73 -14.50
N TYR A 573 -7.90 -10.48 -14.74
CA TYR A 573 -7.35 -9.65 -15.81
C TYR A 573 -6.84 -8.33 -15.24
N VAL A 574 -5.75 -7.82 -15.83
CA VAL A 574 -5.26 -6.44 -15.65
C VAL A 574 -5.58 -5.66 -16.90
N VAL A 575 -6.24 -4.52 -16.75
CA VAL A 575 -6.37 -3.55 -17.83
C VAL A 575 -5.22 -2.55 -17.75
N ALA A 576 -4.78 -2.04 -18.90
CA ALA A 576 -3.72 -1.06 -18.95
C ALA A 576 -4.12 0.24 -18.24
N THR A 577 -3.20 0.81 -17.49
CA THR A 577 -3.37 2.09 -16.79
C THR A 577 -3.30 3.28 -17.76
N GLU A 578 -3.70 4.46 -17.28
CA GLU A 578 -3.61 5.72 -18.03
C GLU A 578 -2.19 5.96 -18.57
N ALA A 579 -1.17 5.86 -17.71
CA ALA A 579 0.22 6.07 -18.08
C ALA A 579 0.73 5.05 -19.12
N GLN A 580 0.22 3.81 -19.07
CA GLN A 580 0.59 2.77 -20.05
C GLN A 580 -0.02 3.02 -21.43
N LEU A 581 -1.26 3.49 -21.47
CA LEU A 581 -1.98 3.76 -22.70
C LEU A 581 -1.56 5.09 -23.34
N TYR A 582 -1.44 6.15 -22.53
CA TYR A 582 -1.33 7.52 -23.02
C TYR A 582 0.02 8.18 -22.70
N GLY A 583 0.95 7.42 -22.11
CA GLY A 583 2.28 7.87 -21.79
C GLY A 583 2.37 8.65 -20.47
N ASP A 584 3.60 8.85 -20.06
CA ASP A 584 3.97 9.52 -18.81
C ASP A 584 5.24 10.34 -19.05
N PRO A 585 5.10 11.66 -19.34
CA PRO A 585 6.22 12.51 -19.78
C PRO A 585 7.31 12.69 -18.72
N ASP A 586 6.96 12.72 -17.43
CA ASP A 586 7.92 12.88 -16.34
C ASP A 586 8.81 11.64 -16.16
N ASN A 587 8.29 10.45 -16.50
CA ASN A 587 9.02 9.18 -16.48
C ASN A 587 9.50 8.70 -17.87
N ASN A 588 9.35 9.51 -18.92
CA ASN A 588 9.76 9.20 -20.32
C ASN A 588 9.12 7.92 -20.88
N ILE A 589 7.85 7.72 -20.57
CA ILE A 589 7.06 6.61 -21.05
C ILE A 589 6.23 7.07 -22.24
N LEU A 590 6.44 6.43 -23.39
CA LEU A 590 5.66 6.69 -24.61
C LEU A 590 4.29 5.99 -24.52
N GLU A 591 3.31 6.58 -25.21
CA GLU A 591 1.96 6.03 -25.32
C GLU A 591 1.91 4.68 -26.05
N ASN A 592 1.00 3.80 -25.64
CA ASN A 592 0.62 2.59 -26.38
C ASN A 592 -0.87 2.27 -26.23
N PRO A 593 -1.75 2.93 -26.99
CA PRO A 593 -3.20 2.66 -26.93
C PRO A 593 -3.61 1.28 -27.46
N GLY A 594 -2.68 0.53 -28.08
CA GLY A 594 -2.89 -0.82 -28.60
C GLY A 594 -2.72 -1.94 -27.57
N LEU A 595 -2.46 -1.62 -26.30
CA LEU A 595 -2.32 -2.64 -25.25
C LEU A 595 -3.61 -3.42 -25.03
N VAL A 596 -3.48 -4.75 -24.98
CA VAL A 596 -4.55 -5.66 -24.63
C VAL A 596 -4.46 -6.07 -23.15
N PRO A 597 -5.59 -6.43 -22.49
CA PRO A 597 -5.56 -6.85 -21.10
C PRO A 597 -4.66 -8.06 -20.86
N GLU A 598 -3.88 -7.98 -19.79
CA GLU A 598 -3.10 -9.11 -19.27
C GLU A 598 -4.04 -10.06 -18.53
N LYS A 599 -3.92 -11.39 -18.77
CA LYS A 599 -4.65 -12.43 -18.04
C LYS A 599 -3.71 -13.19 -17.15
N ASN A 600 -4.14 -13.50 -15.92
CA ASN A 600 -3.38 -14.33 -15.00
C ASN A 600 -4.25 -15.39 -14.33
N ILE A 601 -3.63 -16.55 -14.09
CA ILE A 601 -4.18 -17.64 -13.28
C ILE A 601 -3.23 -17.85 -12.12
N ASN A 602 -3.70 -17.58 -10.92
CA ASN A 602 -2.95 -17.61 -9.70
C ASN A 602 -3.35 -18.79 -8.81
N TYR A 603 -2.37 -19.46 -8.20
CA TYR A 603 -2.56 -20.48 -7.17
C TYR A 603 -1.63 -20.18 -6.00
N ASN A 604 -2.14 -20.28 -4.77
CA ASN A 604 -1.35 -20.18 -3.55
C ASN A 604 -1.76 -21.32 -2.61
N ILE A 605 -0.77 -21.91 -1.93
CA ILE A 605 -0.97 -22.85 -0.85
C ILE A 605 0.00 -22.46 0.27
N GLY A 606 -0.49 -22.38 1.48
CA GLY A 606 0.34 -21.97 2.61
C GLY A 606 -0.17 -22.51 3.94
N PHE A 607 0.62 -22.30 4.98
CA PHE A 607 0.25 -22.59 6.36
C PHE A 607 0.62 -21.43 7.28
N ARG A 608 -0.11 -21.32 8.37
CA ARG A 608 0.21 -20.44 9.49
C ARG A 608 0.07 -21.22 10.79
N TYR A 609 1.14 -21.23 11.58
CA TYR A 609 1.18 -21.89 12.86
C TYR A 609 1.58 -20.93 13.97
N GLY A 610 0.77 -20.79 15.00
CA GLY A 610 1.05 -19.95 16.17
C GLY A 610 -0.01 -18.82 16.39
N ALA A 611 0.20 -17.87 17.34
CA ALA A 611 1.37 -17.82 18.21
C ALA A 611 1.34 -18.99 19.23
N VAL A 612 2.37 -19.81 19.24
CA VAL A 612 2.56 -20.85 20.26
C VAL A 612 3.24 -20.20 21.45
N ASN A 613 2.64 -20.31 22.64
CA ASN A 613 3.18 -19.75 23.87
C ASN A 613 3.80 -20.87 24.71
N ILE A 614 5.08 -20.77 25.03
CA ILE A 614 5.83 -21.68 25.90
C ILE A 614 6.50 -20.82 26.97
N GLY A 615 5.83 -20.68 28.12
CA GLY A 615 6.28 -19.76 29.18
C GLY A 615 6.33 -18.30 28.64
N LYS A 616 7.51 -17.70 28.67
CA LYS A 616 7.76 -16.33 28.14
C LYS A 616 8.03 -16.28 26.65
N HIS A 617 8.10 -17.40 25.96
CA HIS A 617 8.41 -17.50 24.54
C HIS A 617 7.13 -17.56 23.71
N LYS A 618 7.06 -16.78 22.62
CA LYS A 618 5.98 -16.84 21.62
C LYS A 618 6.61 -17.08 20.27
N LEU A 619 6.13 -18.06 19.52
CA LEU A 619 6.61 -18.42 18.20
C LEU A 619 5.47 -18.43 17.19
N THR A 620 5.65 -17.78 16.07
CA THR A 620 4.74 -17.85 14.92
C THR A 620 5.55 -18.23 13.67
N LEU A 621 5.02 -19.18 12.90
CA LEU A 621 5.58 -19.64 11.65
C LEU A 621 4.58 -19.42 10.52
N TYR A 622 5.06 -18.96 9.40
CA TYR A 622 4.30 -18.84 8.17
C TYR A 622 5.12 -19.38 7.00
N GLY A 623 4.47 -20.07 6.08
CA GLY A 623 5.08 -20.51 4.83
C GLY A 623 4.02 -20.58 3.73
N SER A 624 4.40 -20.21 2.51
CA SER A 624 3.54 -20.38 1.35
C SER A 624 4.35 -20.68 0.08
N THR A 625 3.69 -21.34 -0.86
CA THR A 625 4.15 -21.55 -2.23
C THR A 625 3.11 -21.02 -3.19
N PHE A 626 3.56 -20.56 -4.35
CA PHE A 626 2.69 -19.94 -5.33
C PHE A 626 3.08 -20.31 -6.77
N TRP A 627 2.07 -20.33 -7.66
CA TRP A 627 2.20 -20.47 -9.11
C TRP A 627 1.35 -19.39 -9.77
N ARG A 628 1.92 -18.72 -10.75
CA ARG A 628 1.26 -17.66 -11.52
C ARG A 628 1.55 -17.88 -12.99
N ASN A 629 0.50 -18.06 -13.78
CA ASN A 629 0.59 -18.18 -15.22
C ASN A 629 0.01 -16.91 -15.85
N GLY A 630 0.86 -16.13 -16.50
CA GLY A 630 0.52 -14.88 -17.14
C GLY A 630 0.43 -15.03 -18.67
N PHE A 631 -0.50 -14.31 -19.27
CA PHE A 631 -0.69 -14.21 -20.71
C PHE A 631 -0.77 -12.73 -21.08
N ASN A 632 -0.12 -12.33 -22.14
CA ASN A 632 -0.05 -10.94 -22.60
C ASN A 632 0.47 -9.98 -21.51
N LYS A 633 1.48 -10.41 -20.74
CA LYS A 633 2.03 -9.59 -19.65
C LYS A 633 2.38 -8.19 -20.15
N ILE A 634 1.85 -7.14 -19.50
CA ILE A 634 2.19 -5.76 -19.80
C ILE A 634 3.55 -5.46 -19.16
N SER A 635 4.54 -5.10 -19.96
CA SER A 635 5.92 -4.88 -19.51
C SER A 635 6.52 -3.64 -20.15
N LEU A 636 7.30 -2.90 -19.36
CA LEU A 636 8.05 -1.74 -19.83
C LEU A 636 9.28 -2.21 -20.61
N ARG A 637 9.51 -1.62 -21.79
CA ARG A 637 10.64 -1.92 -22.67
C ARG A 637 11.29 -0.65 -23.15
N ALA A 638 12.60 -0.69 -23.30
CA ALA A 638 13.35 0.31 -24.05
C ALA A 638 12.86 0.32 -25.50
N VAL A 639 12.72 1.49 -26.05
CA VAL A 639 12.39 1.68 -27.48
C VAL A 639 13.70 1.63 -28.26
N GLU A 640 13.84 0.57 -29.09
CA GLU A 640 14.99 0.44 -29.97
C GLU A 640 14.91 1.49 -31.09
N ASN A 641 16.07 1.99 -31.52
CA ASN A 641 16.25 2.90 -32.69
C ASN A 641 15.65 4.30 -32.60
N GLN A 642 15.44 4.87 -31.43
CA GLN A 642 15.31 6.32 -31.35
C GLN A 642 16.72 6.97 -31.42
N ILE A 643 17.29 7.01 -32.61
CA ILE A 643 18.37 7.95 -32.91
C ILE A 643 17.73 9.33 -32.89
N VAL A 644 17.81 10.00 -31.75
CA VAL A 644 17.60 11.44 -31.71
C VAL A 644 18.71 12.04 -32.57
N GLN A 645 18.37 12.50 -33.74
CA GLN A 645 19.32 12.99 -34.70
C GLN A 645 20.38 13.90 -34.05
N GLY A 646 21.66 13.50 -34.13
CA GLY A 646 22.80 14.26 -33.63
C GLY A 646 23.26 13.95 -32.19
N ARG A 647 22.66 13.01 -31.46
CA ARG A 647 23.18 12.52 -30.18
C ARG A 647 23.86 11.16 -30.36
N GLU A 648 25.14 11.07 -29.97
CA GLU A 648 25.79 9.78 -29.77
C GLU A 648 25.11 9.09 -28.59
N SER A 649 24.74 7.84 -28.79
CA SER A 649 24.15 7.00 -27.70
C SER A 649 25.24 6.75 -26.65
N ASP A 650 25.16 7.42 -25.52
CA ASP A 650 25.99 7.14 -24.34
C ASP A 650 25.58 5.81 -23.66
N GLY A 651 24.79 4.99 -24.32
CA GLY A 651 24.15 3.81 -23.72
C GLY A 651 22.99 4.16 -22.79
N ASP A 652 22.46 5.37 -22.90
CA ASP A 652 21.29 5.82 -22.14
C ASP A 652 20.00 5.35 -22.83
N ILE A 653 19.07 4.81 -22.03
CA ILE A 653 17.73 4.48 -22.48
C ILE A 653 16.91 5.78 -22.33
N GLU A 654 16.69 6.49 -23.43
CA GLU A 654 16.01 7.77 -23.40
C GLU A 654 14.49 7.61 -23.23
N PHE A 655 13.90 6.64 -23.93
CA PHE A 655 12.47 6.39 -23.89
C PHE A 655 12.14 4.92 -23.64
N THR A 656 11.06 4.71 -22.93
CA THR A 656 10.49 3.39 -22.70
C THR A 656 9.03 3.36 -23.16
N LYS A 657 8.53 2.17 -23.44
CA LYS A 657 7.15 1.93 -23.85
C LYS A 657 6.63 0.66 -23.24
N TYR A 658 5.37 0.64 -22.83
CA TYR A 658 4.72 -0.59 -22.42
C TYR A 658 4.30 -1.41 -23.64
N ILE A 659 4.57 -2.70 -23.60
CA ILE A 659 4.16 -3.67 -24.63
C ILE A 659 3.56 -4.91 -23.98
N ASN A 660 2.77 -5.66 -24.73
CA ASN A 660 2.35 -6.98 -24.28
C ASN A 660 3.46 -7.99 -24.59
N LEU A 661 4.01 -8.62 -23.53
CA LEU A 661 4.82 -9.82 -23.64
C LEU A 661 3.92 -11.03 -23.77
N GLY A 662 4.42 -12.10 -24.37
CA GLY A 662 3.70 -13.36 -24.50
C GLY A 662 3.39 -14.03 -23.13
N LYS A 663 3.51 -15.35 -23.10
CA LYS A 663 3.28 -16.15 -21.89
C LYS A 663 4.42 -15.98 -20.87
N THR A 664 4.07 -15.90 -19.60
CA THR A 664 5.01 -15.87 -18.49
C THR A 664 4.57 -16.83 -17.39
N GLN A 665 5.53 -17.28 -16.58
CA GLN A 665 5.24 -18.12 -15.43
C GLN A 665 6.13 -17.72 -14.27
N SER A 666 5.51 -17.46 -13.09
CA SER A 666 6.23 -17.24 -11.84
C SER A 666 5.90 -18.35 -10.84
N ARG A 667 6.93 -18.95 -10.25
CA ARG A 667 6.80 -19.99 -9.21
C ARG A 667 7.76 -19.69 -8.09
N GLY A 668 7.31 -19.85 -6.86
CA GLY A 668 8.17 -19.59 -5.72
C GLY A 668 7.60 -20.05 -4.40
N PHE A 669 8.39 -19.80 -3.39
CA PHE A 669 8.04 -20.07 -1.99
C PHE A 669 8.59 -18.98 -1.10
N GLU A 670 7.91 -18.77 0.01
CA GLU A 670 8.27 -17.79 1.04
C GLU A 670 8.04 -18.34 2.44
N GLY A 671 8.77 -17.79 3.39
CA GLY A 671 8.64 -18.17 4.80
C GLY A 671 8.93 -17.02 5.75
N GLU A 672 8.28 -17.05 6.89
CA GLU A 672 8.46 -16.08 7.98
C GLU A 672 8.45 -16.76 9.34
N ILE A 673 9.36 -16.34 10.19
CA ILE A 673 9.45 -16.73 11.59
C ILE A 673 9.38 -15.46 12.44
N ILE A 674 8.43 -15.40 13.36
CA ILE A 674 8.34 -14.34 14.37
C ILE A 674 8.54 -14.98 15.75
N TYR A 675 9.54 -14.49 16.47
CA TYR A 675 9.86 -14.92 17.82
C TYR A 675 9.82 -13.74 18.79
N ILE A 676 9.11 -13.91 19.89
CA ILE A 676 9.00 -12.92 20.96
C ILE A 676 9.38 -13.57 22.30
N TYR A 677 10.24 -12.91 23.05
CA TYR A 677 10.61 -13.31 24.39
C TYR A 677 10.27 -12.21 25.41
N ASP A 678 9.45 -12.56 26.42
CA ASP A 678 9.06 -11.70 27.56
C ASP A 678 8.57 -10.29 27.14
N ASN A 679 7.99 -10.15 25.96
CA ASN A 679 7.65 -8.86 25.34
C ASN A 679 8.81 -7.85 25.28
N LYS A 680 10.05 -8.29 25.56
CA LYS A 680 11.26 -7.47 25.50
C LYS A 680 12.04 -7.66 24.22
N LEU A 681 12.21 -8.92 23.78
CA LEU A 681 12.87 -9.24 22.52
C LEU A 681 11.83 -9.61 21.48
N ASN A 682 11.88 -8.97 20.34
CA ASN A 682 11.09 -9.33 19.15
C ASN A 682 12.06 -9.55 17.99
N ALA A 683 12.05 -10.75 17.42
CA ALA A 683 12.86 -11.10 16.28
C ALA A 683 11.96 -11.59 15.14
N LEU A 684 12.20 -11.07 13.94
CA LEU A 684 11.53 -11.47 12.70
C LEU A 684 12.61 -11.88 11.71
N PHE A 685 12.39 -13.01 11.07
CA PHE A 685 13.18 -13.48 9.94
C PHE A 685 12.24 -13.88 8.82
N ASN A 686 12.50 -13.43 7.61
CA ASN A 686 11.75 -13.88 6.44
C ASN A 686 12.64 -14.03 5.21
N PHE A 687 12.18 -14.83 4.28
CA PHE A 687 12.80 -15.01 2.99
C PHE A 687 11.74 -15.23 1.90
N SER A 688 12.10 -14.89 0.67
CA SER A 688 11.29 -15.16 -0.52
C SER A 688 12.20 -15.56 -1.67
N LYS A 689 11.86 -16.67 -2.34
CA LYS A 689 12.55 -17.12 -3.54
C LYS A 689 11.55 -17.49 -4.62
N PHE A 690 11.76 -16.99 -5.83
CA PHE A 690 10.91 -17.35 -6.97
C PHE A 690 11.71 -17.32 -8.29
N ASN A 691 11.19 -17.99 -9.30
CA ASN A 691 11.62 -17.84 -10.69
C ASN A 691 10.43 -17.28 -11.49
N SER A 692 10.68 -16.23 -12.25
CA SER A 692 9.69 -15.61 -13.15
C SER A 692 10.22 -15.74 -14.57
N LEU A 693 9.66 -16.69 -15.36
CA LEU A 693 10.20 -17.12 -16.63
C LEU A 693 9.30 -16.66 -17.77
N PHE A 694 9.93 -16.35 -18.91
CA PHE A 694 9.24 -16.19 -20.18
C PHE A 694 8.92 -17.57 -20.76
N LYS A 695 7.63 -17.83 -21.11
CA LYS A 695 7.12 -19.15 -21.52
C LYS A 695 6.42 -19.15 -22.88
N GLN A 696 6.72 -18.18 -23.74
CA GLN A 696 6.27 -18.19 -25.13
C GLN A 696 7.29 -18.97 -25.97
N GLU A 697 6.93 -20.18 -26.40
CA GLU A 697 7.83 -21.09 -27.14
C GLU A 697 8.12 -20.63 -28.56
N TYR A 698 7.12 -20.08 -29.24
CA TYR A 698 7.21 -19.68 -30.64
C TYR A 698 6.80 -18.21 -30.77
N ASP A 699 7.45 -17.51 -31.69
CA ASP A 699 7.07 -16.16 -32.13
C ASP A 699 5.83 -16.21 -33.03
N GLU A 700 5.34 -15.04 -33.50
CA GLU A 700 4.20 -14.92 -34.39
C GLU A 700 4.40 -15.56 -35.78
N LYS A 701 5.67 -15.86 -36.15
CA LYS A 701 6.05 -16.51 -37.40
C LYS A 701 6.31 -18.00 -37.27
N GLY A 702 6.08 -18.57 -36.06
CA GLY A 702 6.28 -19.98 -35.77
C GLY A 702 7.75 -20.38 -35.57
N LYS A 703 8.69 -19.41 -35.40
CA LYS A 703 10.07 -19.70 -35.01
C LYS A 703 10.18 -19.90 -33.52
N PRO A 704 11.08 -20.79 -33.02
CA PRO A 704 11.42 -20.86 -31.60
C PRO A 704 11.84 -19.48 -31.07
N HIS A 705 11.30 -19.09 -29.91
CA HIS A 705 11.57 -17.80 -29.34
C HIS A 705 12.87 -17.84 -28.53
N ASP A 706 13.85 -17.01 -28.87
CA ASP A 706 15.18 -16.97 -28.22
C ASP A 706 15.14 -16.71 -26.71
N LEU A 707 14.06 -16.09 -26.24
CA LEU A 707 13.84 -15.77 -24.81
C LEU A 707 13.13 -16.89 -24.04
N TYR A 708 12.74 -18.01 -24.70
CA TYR A 708 12.03 -19.09 -24.04
C TYR A 708 12.81 -19.64 -22.85
N ASP A 709 12.12 -19.77 -21.71
CA ASP A 709 12.62 -20.24 -20.43
C ASP A 709 13.69 -19.36 -19.75
N LEU A 710 13.90 -18.13 -20.27
CA LEU A 710 14.76 -17.17 -19.60
C LEU A 710 14.03 -16.46 -18.46
N GLN A 711 14.80 -16.14 -17.40
CA GLN A 711 14.33 -15.32 -16.28
C GLN A 711 13.91 -13.92 -16.76
N LEU A 712 12.75 -13.44 -16.36
CA LEU A 712 12.34 -12.05 -16.63
C LEU A 712 13.35 -11.09 -16.01
N PRO A 713 13.80 -10.08 -16.78
CA PRO A 713 14.76 -9.11 -16.28
C PRO A 713 14.14 -8.19 -15.23
N ASN A 714 15.02 -7.60 -14.42
CA ASN A 714 14.69 -6.63 -13.37
C ASN A 714 13.76 -7.19 -12.30
N GLU A 715 13.84 -8.50 -12.02
CA GLU A 715 13.07 -9.18 -10.97
C GLU A 715 14.03 -9.73 -9.90
N PRO A 716 14.09 -9.15 -8.69
CA PRO A 716 14.91 -9.65 -7.59
C PRO A 716 14.30 -10.95 -7.04
N PHE A 717 14.78 -12.08 -7.52
CA PHE A 717 14.19 -13.40 -7.33
C PHE A 717 14.50 -14.08 -5.99
N PHE A 718 15.46 -13.53 -5.22
CA PHE A 718 15.79 -14.07 -3.90
C PHE A 718 16.12 -12.94 -2.92
N THR A 719 15.35 -12.86 -1.83
CA THR A 719 15.53 -11.87 -0.77
C THR A 719 15.46 -12.54 0.61
N ILE A 720 16.23 -12.00 1.56
CA ILE A 720 16.18 -12.36 2.98
C ILE A 720 16.13 -11.08 3.80
N ASN A 721 15.28 -11.03 4.82
CA ASN A 721 15.24 -9.93 5.79
C ASN A 721 15.27 -10.49 7.22
N GLY A 722 16.04 -9.82 8.07
CA GLY A 722 16.08 -10.06 9.51
C GLY A 722 15.88 -8.77 10.28
N SER A 723 15.06 -8.81 11.32
CA SER A 723 14.80 -7.67 12.20
C SER A 723 14.83 -8.13 13.64
N VAL A 724 15.52 -7.40 14.49
CA VAL A 724 15.57 -7.65 15.94
C VAL A 724 15.31 -6.34 16.67
N GLN A 725 14.40 -6.39 17.62
CA GLN A 725 14.08 -5.29 18.51
C GLN A 725 14.26 -5.73 19.95
N TYR A 726 14.92 -4.92 20.75
CA TYR A 726 15.06 -5.14 22.18
C TYR A 726 14.54 -3.94 22.96
N ARG A 727 13.66 -4.19 23.94
CA ARG A 727 13.03 -3.19 24.81
C ARG A 727 13.65 -3.23 26.19
N LEU A 728 14.05 -2.06 26.65
CA LEU A 728 14.54 -1.79 27.99
C LEU A 728 13.58 -0.81 28.69
N ASN A 729 13.06 -1.19 29.84
CA ASN A 729 12.16 -0.35 30.64
C ASN A 729 12.97 0.36 31.74
N ASN A 730 12.52 1.56 32.13
CA ASN A 730 13.11 2.36 33.22
C ASN A 730 14.59 2.71 33.01
N VAL A 731 14.98 3.00 31.77
CA VAL A 731 16.34 3.45 31.42
C VAL A 731 16.44 4.94 31.67
N PHE A 732 17.44 5.36 32.41
CA PHE A 732 17.68 6.75 32.91
C PHE A 732 16.61 7.29 33.86
N GLN A 733 15.31 7.01 33.61
CA GLN A 733 14.19 7.50 34.41
C GLN A 733 13.13 6.41 34.56
N LYS A 734 12.43 6.41 35.72
CA LYS A 734 11.29 5.50 35.97
C LYS A 734 10.17 5.75 34.93
N SER A 735 9.54 4.69 34.43
CA SER A 735 8.48 4.73 33.41
C SER A 735 8.95 5.16 31.99
N SER A 736 10.25 5.29 31.75
CA SER A 736 10.79 5.46 30.40
C SER A 736 10.96 4.12 29.69
N ILE A 737 11.00 4.15 28.35
CA ILE A 737 11.24 2.96 27.52
C ILE A 737 12.27 3.30 26.46
N LEU A 738 13.34 2.50 26.41
CA LEU A 738 14.32 2.52 25.32
C LEU A 738 14.13 1.27 24.46
N ASN A 739 13.85 1.45 23.18
CA ASN A 739 13.90 0.38 22.20
C ASN A 739 15.15 0.54 21.34
N ILE A 740 15.83 -0.57 21.10
CA ILE A 740 16.97 -0.66 20.18
C ILE A 740 16.57 -1.59 19.04
N TYR A 741 16.88 -1.20 17.81
CA TYR A 741 16.48 -1.90 16.60
C TYR A 741 17.70 -2.22 15.75
N TYR A 742 17.69 -3.41 15.19
CA TYR A 742 18.63 -3.81 14.15
C TYR A 742 17.87 -4.49 13.01
N ASN A 743 18.15 -4.10 11.76
CA ASN A 743 17.60 -4.75 10.59
C ASN A 743 18.73 -5.06 9.60
N ALA A 744 18.65 -6.21 8.96
CA ALA A 744 19.53 -6.60 7.89
C ALA A 744 18.71 -7.09 6.69
N GLY A 745 19.09 -6.68 5.50
CA GLY A 745 18.47 -7.12 4.26
C GLY A 745 19.51 -7.64 3.28
N TYR A 746 19.18 -8.74 2.62
CA TYR A 746 19.98 -9.37 1.57
C TYR A 746 19.16 -9.47 0.30
N VAL A 747 19.74 -9.08 -0.85
CA VAL A 747 19.18 -9.26 -2.18
C VAL A 747 20.21 -9.93 -3.05
N ALA A 748 19.86 -11.08 -3.64
CA ALA A 748 20.71 -11.78 -4.59
C ALA A 748 20.88 -10.98 -5.89
N PRO A 749 22.00 -11.15 -6.60
CA PRO A 749 22.21 -10.49 -7.88
C PRO A 749 21.15 -10.92 -8.89
N PHE A 750 20.66 -9.97 -9.69
CA PHE A 750 19.67 -10.24 -10.73
C PHE A 750 19.98 -9.45 -12.00
N SER A 751 19.67 -10.03 -13.15
CA SER A 751 19.89 -9.36 -14.45
C SER A 751 18.78 -8.32 -14.70
N THR A 752 19.17 -7.19 -15.26
CA THR A 752 18.27 -6.09 -15.60
C THR A 752 17.85 -6.10 -17.08
N VAL A 753 18.47 -6.96 -17.88
CA VAL A 753 18.16 -7.22 -19.30
C VAL A 753 18.12 -8.72 -19.54
N TRP A 754 17.63 -9.14 -20.70
CA TRP A 754 17.57 -10.56 -21.09
C TRP A 754 18.93 -11.21 -21.28
N MET A 755 19.92 -10.42 -21.70
CA MET A 755 21.27 -10.91 -21.97
C MET A 755 22.02 -11.06 -20.64
N ALA A 756 22.49 -12.24 -20.34
CA ALA A 756 23.35 -12.49 -19.20
C ALA A 756 24.71 -11.78 -19.42
N SER A 757 24.95 -10.72 -18.66
CA SER A 757 26.18 -9.96 -18.67
C SER A 757 26.43 -9.41 -17.27
N GLU A 758 27.66 -9.51 -16.81
CA GLU A 758 28.08 -8.93 -15.53
C GLU A 758 27.78 -7.42 -15.48
N TRP A 759 27.90 -6.74 -16.62
CA TRP A 759 27.61 -5.31 -16.74
C TRP A 759 26.14 -4.96 -16.47
N PHE A 760 25.21 -5.80 -16.92
CA PHE A 760 23.77 -5.61 -16.74
C PHE A 760 23.20 -6.37 -15.54
N THR A 761 24.05 -6.94 -14.70
CA THR A 761 23.64 -7.63 -13.48
C THR A 761 23.77 -6.69 -12.29
N THR A 762 22.70 -6.54 -11.53
CA THR A 762 22.71 -5.84 -10.25
C THR A 762 23.56 -6.64 -9.26
N PRO A 763 24.52 -6.04 -8.54
CA PRO A 763 25.38 -6.78 -7.61
C PRO A 763 24.59 -7.35 -6.43
N THR A 764 25.17 -8.29 -5.71
CA THR A 764 24.71 -8.74 -4.40
C THR A 764 24.61 -7.54 -3.46
N GLN A 765 23.51 -7.41 -2.76
CA GLN A 765 23.29 -6.30 -1.84
C GLN A 765 23.10 -6.85 -0.43
N PHE A 766 23.81 -6.27 0.51
CA PHE A 766 23.66 -6.57 1.92
C PHE A 766 23.73 -5.26 2.70
N TYR A 767 22.63 -4.88 3.33
CA TYR A 767 22.53 -3.61 4.05
C TYR A 767 22.09 -3.81 5.49
N HIS A 768 22.51 -2.88 6.35
CA HIS A 768 22.28 -2.92 7.78
C HIS A 768 21.75 -1.58 8.24
N ASP A 769 20.64 -1.60 8.99
CA ASP A 769 20.07 -0.43 9.64
C ASP A 769 20.11 -0.64 11.16
N ILE A 770 20.48 0.41 11.89
CA ILE A 770 20.50 0.43 13.35
C ILE A 770 19.71 1.65 13.81
N GLY A 771 18.90 1.48 14.84
CA GLY A 771 18.16 2.62 15.37
C GLY A 771 17.79 2.43 16.83
N SER A 772 17.34 3.53 17.44
CA SER A 772 16.82 3.54 18.79
C SER A 772 15.66 4.52 18.92
N SER A 773 14.75 4.25 19.84
CA SER A 773 13.74 5.21 20.25
C SER A 773 13.62 5.26 21.76
N TYR A 774 13.62 6.46 22.32
CA TYR A 774 13.48 6.71 23.74
C TYR A 774 12.16 7.42 24.03
N ARG A 775 11.27 6.74 24.73
CA ARG A 775 10.01 7.30 25.21
C ARG A 775 10.21 7.86 26.61
N LEU A 776 9.92 9.15 26.78
CA LEU A 776 10.03 9.84 28.06
C LEU A 776 8.98 9.32 29.06
N PRO A 777 9.21 9.49 30.38
CA PRO A 777 8.31 9.02 31.45
C PRO A 777 6.87 9.50 31.34
N ASN A 778 6.64 10.71 30.79
CA ASN A 778 5.30 11.27 30.57
C ASN A 778 4.49 10.52 29.50
N GLY A 779 5.12 9.58 28.77
CA GLY A 779 4.51 8.80 27.69
C GLY A 779 4.13 9.59 26.44
N LYS A 780 4.24 10.92 26.46
CA LYS A 780 3.79 11.82 25.39
C LYS A 780 4.85 12.08 24.33
N MET A 781 6.12 12.04 24.73
CA MET A 781 7.26 12.40 23.88
C MET A 781 8.14 11.20 23.59
N VAL A 782 8.50 11.02 22.32
CA VAL A 782 9.43 10.00 21.86
C VAL A 782 10.48 10.64 20.96
N VAL A 783 11.76 10.39 21.26
CA VAL A 783 12.90 10.79 20.43
C VAL A 783 13.47 9.53 19.80
N SER A 784 13.68 9.52 18.49
CA SER A 784 14.35 8.42 17.81
C SER A 784 15.57 8.85 17.02
N LEU A 785 16.53 7.95 16.92
CA LEU A 785 17.74 8.06 16.11
C LEU A 785 17.82 6.83 15.22
N ASP A 786 17.93 7.04 13.90
CA ASP A 786 18.04 5.98 12.91
C ASP A 786 19.29 6.18 12.04
N LEU A 787 20.09 5.14 11.90
CA LEU A 787 21.24 5.02 11.01
C LEU A 787 20.92 3.95 9.96
N LYS A 788 20.69 4.38 8.73
CA LYS A 788 20.35 3.51 7.60
C LYS A 788 21.58 3.23 6.76
N ASN A 789 21.64 2.03 6.17
CA ASN A 789 22.79 1.54 5.40
C ASN A 789 24.11 1.83 6.15
N ALA A 790 24.21 1.37 7.41
CA ALA A 790 25.28 1.72 8.34
C ALA A 790 26.68 1.39 7.80
N LEU A 791 26.83 0.35 6.98
CA LEU A 791 28.09 -0.05 6.36
C LEU A 791 28.37 0.65 5.04
N ASN A 792 27.50 1.58 4.60
CA ASN A 792 27.62 2.33 3.35
C ASN A 792 27.73 1.43 2.12
N ALA A 793 26.92 0.36 2.08
CA ALA A 793 26.88 -0.57 0.95
C ALA A 793 26.34 0.12 -0.33
N GLU A 794 26.82 -0.32 -1.47
CA GLU A 794 26.31 0.09 -2.78
C GLU A 794 25.00 -0.65 -3.07
N ILE A 795 23.87 0.06 -3.18
CA ILE A 795 22.53 -0.49 -3.29
C ILE A 795 21.86 -0.01 -4.57
N TYR A 796 21.24 -0.95 -5.30
CA TYR A 796 20.45 -0.71 -6.50
C TYR A 796 19.13 -1.48 -6.42
N ASP A 797 18.02 -0.81 -6.72
CA ASP A 797 16.73 -1.47 -6.88
C ASP A 797 16.37 -1.68 -8.35
N ASN A 798 16.83 -0.78 -9.21
CA ASN A 798 16.65 -0.81 -10.66
C ASN A 798 17.98 -0.59 -11.39
N PHE A 799 17.98 -0.88 -12.71
CA PHE A 799 19.16 -0.72 -13.53
C PHE A 799 19.69 0.72 -13.49
N GLY A 800 20.96 0.83 -13.20
CA GLY A 800 21.73 2.06 -13.40
C GLY A 800 21.45 3.20 -12.43
N VAL A 801 20.67 2.99 -11.36
CA VAL A 801 20.38 4.04 -10.37
C VAL A 801 20.79 3.59 -8.98
N GLN A 802 21.89 4.18 -8.47
CA GLN A 802 22.36 3.93 -7.11
C GLN A 802 21.48 4.64 -6.07
N LYS A 803 21.10 3.92 -5.02
CA LYS A 803 20.37 4.46 -3.86
C LYS A 803 21.30 5.23 -2.92
N PRO A 804 20.75 6.04 -1.98
CA PRO A 804 21.54 6.70 -0.95
C PRO A 804 22.45 5.73 -0.18
N GLY A 805 23.69 6.13 0.06
CA GLY A 805 24.60 5.47 0.97
C GLY A 805 24.16 5.63 2.43
N ARG A 806 25.14 5.61 3.36
CA ARG A 806 24.84 5.81 4.79
C ARG A 806 24.11 7.11 5.04
N SER A 807 23.04 7.04 5.84
CA SER A 807 22.28 8.19 6.26
C SER A 807 21.87 8.11 7.74
N ILE A 808 21.83 9.26 8.40
CA ILE A 808 21.41 9.40 9.80
C ILE A 808 20.24 10.36 9.88
N SER A 809 19.30 10.08 10.78
CA SER A 809 18.16 10.98 11.04
C SER A 809 17.72 10.93 12.50
N VAL A 810 17.19 12.05 12.97
CA VAL A 810 16.56 12.20 14.28
C VAL A 810 15.09 12.54 14.07
N LYS A 811 14.21 11.89 14.82
CA LYS A 811 12.75 12.18 14.81
C LYS A 811 12.26 12.46 16.23
N LEU A 812 11.44 13.48 16.36
CA LEU A 812 10.71 13.84 17.56
C LEU A 812 9.22 13.61 17.32
N ASN A 813 8.56 12.84 18.18
CA ASN A 813 7.11 12.65 18.21
C ASN A 813 6.55 13.21 19.51
N TYR A 814 5.44 13.94 19.42
CA TYR A 814 4.69 14.42 20.56
C TYR A 814 3.20 14.13 20.40
N THR A 815 2.62 13.42 21.38
CA THR A 815 1.21 13.02 21.34
C THR A 815 0.48 13.61 22.54
N ILE A 816 -0.62 14.33 22.27
CA ILE A 816 -1.58 14.78 23.28
C ILE A 816 -2.81 13.90 23.14
N SER A 817 -3.20 13.23 24.21
CA SER A 817 -4.42 12.45 24.28
C SER A 817 -5.31 12.95 25.40
N LYS A 818 -6.63 12.74 25.26
CA LYS A 818 -7.65 13.14 26.26
C LYS A 818 -7.69 14.66 26.50
N PHE A 819 -7.89 15.45 25.43
CA PHE A 819 -8.25 16.85 25.56
C PHE A 819 -9.76 17.02 25.24
N LEU A 820 -10.46 17.88 26.01
CA LEU A 820 -11.91 18.17 25.98
C LEU A 820 -12.81 16.97 26.27
#